data_7ba7e8f1ff57d1c1f99f1fd771af94ff
#
_entry.id   7ba7e8f1ff57d1c1f99f1fd771af94ff
#
_cell.length_a   1.000
_cell.length_b   1.000
_cell.length_c   1.000
_cell.angle_alpha   90.00
_cell.angle_beta   90.00
_cell.angle_gamma   90.00
#
_symmetry.space_group_name_H-M   'P 1'
#
loop_
_entity.id
_entity.type
_entity.pdbx_description
1 polymer ?
#
loop_
_entity_poly.entity_id
_entity_poly.type
_entity_poly.pdbx_seq_one_letter_code
_entity_poly.pdbx_strand_id
1 'polypeptide(L)'
;MANACSIRVRGVVQGVGFRPFVYRLAKAKTLAGWVLNDDQGVEIHLEGAEPDIEAFVREMRNNPPSAASISEVEVESAGTEGLSEFVIRGSHGAGRPTVHVSADLPVCEDCLNECFDPTDPRYRYAYINCINCGPRYSVILSLPYDRGNTTMREWPMDRYCDFEYRDPRNRRFHAQPVACPCCGPNFTLRRNGARPVNGWDAIRAAAQLLSAGKIVAIKGLGGYHLACDAHNPQANLALRERKYRKEKPFALMARDVEVAGRLVVLTPDAESLLTSLGRPIVLAPAQSELEGVAPDNHDLGVMLPYTPLQHLLFSAHAPEALVMTSANRSNEPIAYEDADALERLSAIADAFLIGERPIARRVDDSIARAGTFGPVILRRSRGYAPSAVARLPIKRPVLALGADLKNTITLVVDGQAFVSQHIGDLSHYQAFQAFTETIQDLLAMYDIDDRDLLLAYDCHPQYVSTNHAFVLGVRESHPIQHHRAHLASVVAERGAWDKRIVGVSFDGTGYGDDGSIWGGEVFVGSLECGFERALHLRTAALPGGDAAALYPVQAASGFLAQIVSLPDMTRPPFSFDSRYHDAIKLIRRDVRTFSTTSVGRLFDAAAALLGFVRESTFEGQPAIWLEQLAREALDWDTYPFPMTTEGLDFRPLLEAVVRDRIGGRARSQIARSFQRGVAAGLVHAVVELCRVQAIDTVALSGGVFQNELLLVDIRSLLEPQRISIWTNHAVPPNDGGISLGQAALASFGHFNHAKASALEGAIRA
;
A
#
# COMPACT_ATOMS: atom_id res chain seq x y z
N MET A 1 34.55 -2.93 -40.27
CA MET A 1 33.20 -3.33 -40.74
C MET A 1 32.22 -2.87 -39.70
N ALA A 2 31.11 -2.29 -40.07
CA ALA A 2 30.09 -1.93 -39.12
C ALA A 2 29.48 -3.24 -38.56
N ASN A 3 29.48 -3.38 -37.24
CA ASN A 3 28.81 -4.46 -36.55
C ASN A 3 27.36 -4.03 -36.24
N ALA A 4 26.43 -4.99 -36.18
CA ALA A 4 25.09 -4.70 -35.75
C ALA A 4 24.67 -5.63 -34.59
N CYS A 5 23.86 -5.09 -33.68
CA CYS A 5 23.26 -5.87 -32.59
C CYS A 5 21.78 -5.51 -32.39
N SER A 6 21.03 -6.50 -31.95
CA SER A 6 19.68 -6.33 -31.40
C SER A 6 19.76 -6.36 -29.88
N ILE A 7 19.08 -5.43 -29.22
CA ILE A 7 19.04 -5.33 -27.77
C ILE A 7 17.59 -5.33 -27.33
N ARG A 8 17.24 -6.22 -26.42
CA ARG A 8 15.93 -6.24 -25.76
C ARG A 8 16.09 -5.81 -24.30
N VAL A 9 15.31 -4.80 -23.91
CA VAL A 9 15.33 -4.25 -22.55
C VAL A 9 13.96 -4.45 -21.90
N ARG A 10 13.95 -5.15 -20.76
CA ARG A 10 12.73 -5.44 -19.99
C ARG A 10 12.74 -4.66 -18.67
N GLY A 11 11.55 -4.49 -18.08
CA GLY A 11 11.34 -3.76 -16.82
C GLY A 11 10.42 -2.56 -16.98
N VAL A 12 10.55 -1.59 -16.08
CA VAL A 12 9.84 -0.29 -16.18
C VAL A 12 10.61 0.58 -17.19
N VAL A 13 10.37 0.34 -18.48
CA VAL A 13 11.06 1.00 -19.60
C VAL A 13 10.12 1.72 -20.58
N GLN A 14 8.81 1.62 -20.34
CA GLN A 14 7.81 2.37 -21.10
C GLN A 14 7.16 3.45 -20.23
N GLY A 15 6.81 4.60 -20.82
CA GLY A 15 6.23 5.72 -20.09
C GLY A 15 7.20 6.51 -19.19
N VAL A 16 8.48 6.18 -19.17
CA VAL A 16 9.53 6.75 -18.31
C VAL A 16 10.63 7.48 -19.09
N GLY A 17 10.36 7.83 -20.34
CA GLY A 17 11.33 8.55 -21.19
C GLY A 17 12.47 7.69 -21.75
N PHE A 18 12.34 6.36 -21.71
CA PHE A 18 13.41 5.44 -22.10
C PHE A 18 13.72 5.51 -23.61
N ARG A 19 12.72 5.48 -24.52
CA ARG A 19 12.93 5.66 -25.99
C ARG A 19 13.65 6.98 -26.32
N PRO A 20 13.23 8.16 -25.81
CA PRO A 20 13.98 9.40 -25.95
C PRO A 20 15.41 9.36 -25.40
N PHE A 21 15.63 8.69 -24.30
CA PHE A 21 16.97 8.49 -23.73
C PHE A 21 17.86 7.67 -24.65
N VAL A 22 17.38 6.50 -25.10
CA VAL A 22 18.07 5.63 -26.08
C VAL A 22 18.42 6.39 -27.35
N TYR A 23 17.46 7.16 -27.89
CA TYR A 23 17.68 8.01 -29.06
C TYR A 23 18.84 9.01 -28.86
N ARG A 24 18.83 9.77 -27.78
CA ARG A 24 19.89 10.74 -27.47
C ARG A 24 21.25 10.07 -27.29
N LEU A 25 21.26 8.92 -26.58
CA LEU A 25 22.49 8.16 -26.34
C LEU A 25 23.08 7.61 -27.62
N ALA A 26 22.28 7.06 -28.53
CA ALA A 26 22.72 6.57 -29.82
C ALA A 26 23.27 7.70 -30.69
N LYS A 27 22.60 8.86 -30.75
CA LYS A 27 23.08 10.05 -31.48
C LYS A 27 24.39 10.57 -30.91
N ALA A 28 24.56 10.61 -29.58
CA ALA A 28 25.81 11.05 -28.94
C ALA A 28 27.00 10.15 -29.26
N LYS A 29 26.78 8.87 -29.55
CA LYS A 29 27.80 7.89 -29.95
C LYS A 29 27.86 7.65 -31.45
N THR A 30 27.18 8.46 -32.24
CA THR A 30 27.17 8.40 -33.72
C THR A 30 26.76 7.02 -34.25
N LEU A 31 25.86 6.32 -33.53
CA LEU A 31 25.31 5.03 -33.92
C LEU A 31 24.06 5.23 -34.80
N ALA A 32 23.92 4.38 -35.83
CA ALA A 32 22.70 4.27 -36.62
C ALA A 32 21.79 3.13 -36.05
N GLY A 33 20.51 3.15 -36.41
CA GLY A 33 19.59 2.11 -35.94
C GLY A 33 18.21 2.64 -35.63
N TRP A 34 17.54 1.91 -34.76
CA TRP A 34 16.21 2.29 -34.33
C TRP A 34 15.88 1.76 -32.91
N VAL A 35 14.88 2.39 -32.28
CA VAL A 35 14.27 1.95 -31.04
C VAL A 35 12.74 1.96 -31.17
N LEU A 36 12.08 0.94 -30.61
CA LEU A 36 10.62 0.87 -30.54
C LEU A 36 10.17 0.26 -29.19
N ASN A 37 8.91 0.48 -28.83
CA ASN A 37 8.25 -0.28 -27.78
C ASN A 37 7.56 -1.49 -28.39
N ASP A 38 7.65 -2.63 -27.72
CA ASP A 38 6.85 -3.80 -27.99
C ASP A 38 6.07 -4.25 -26.73
N ASP A 39 5.36 -5.36 -26.85
CA ASP A 39 4.57 -5.93 -25.74
C ASP A 39 5.45 -6.49 -24.59
N GLN A 40 6.76 -6.64 -24.82
CA GLN A 40 7.71 -7.23 -23.86
C GLN A 40 8.65 -6.20 -23.24
N GLY A 41 8.75 -4.99 -23.81
CA GLY A 41 9.63 -3.95 -23.31
C GLY A 41 10.04 -2.92 -24.36
N VAL A 42 11.35 -2.78 -24.56
CA VAL A 42 11.95 -1.92 -25.60
C VAL A 42 12.90 -2.74 -26.42
N GLU A 43 12.72 -2.70 -27.74
CA GLU A 43 13.61 -3.30 -28.71
C GLU A 43 14.46 -2.21 -29.37
N ILE A 44 15.77 -2.49 -29.50
CA ILE A 44 16.76 -1.54 -30.04
C ILE A 44 17.60 -2.30 -31.07
N HIS A 45 17.75 -1.75 -32.26
CA HIS A 45 18.72 -2.19 -33.25
C HIS A 45 19.81 -1.12 -33.38
N LEU A 46 21.08 -1.52 -33.29
CA LEU A 46 22.23 -0.64 -33.41
C LEU A 46 23.17 -1.09 -34.50
N GLU A 47 23.68 -0.12 -35.28
CA GLU A 47 24.73 -0.32 -36.25
C GLU A 47 25.87 0.71 -36.02
N GLY A 48 27.10 0.22 -35.94
CA GLY A 48 28.27 1.07 -35.71
C GLY A 48 29.55 0.32 -35.40
N ALA A 49 30.53 1.00 -34.86
CA ALA A 49 31.75 0.38 -34.38
C ALA A 49 31.51 -0.38 -33.08
N GLU A 50 32.12 -1.54 -32.94
CA GLU A 50 31.93 -2.41 -31.74
C GLU A 50 32.20 -1.69 -30.41
N PRO A 51 33.29 -0.87 -30.25
CA PRO A 51 33.52 -0.13 -29.02
C PRO A 51 32.41 0.88 -28.66
N ASP A 52 31.78 1.49 -29.69
CA ASP A 52 30.68 2.45 -29.48
C ASP A 52 29.39 1.75 -29.06
N ILE A 53 29.12 0.58 -29.63
CA ILE A 53 28.00 -0.29 -29.24
C ILE A 53 28.17 -0.77 -27.78
N GLU A 54 29.35 -1.25 -27.40
CA GLU A 54 29.66 -1.64 -26.02
C GLU A 54 29.53 -0.47 -25.03
N ALA A 55 30.04 0.71 -25.43
CA ALA A 55 29.91 1.93 -24.62
C ALA A 55 28.45 2.36 -24.47
N PHE A 56 27.62 2.19 -25.50
CA PHE A 56 26.19 2.44 -25.45
C PHE A 56 25.48 1.50 -24.46
N VAL A 57 25.72 0.19 -24.57
CA VAL A 57 25.09 -0.82 -23.67
C VAL A 57 25.47 -0.57 -22.22
N ARG A 58 26.76 -0.27 -21.95
CA ARG A 58 27.24 0.04 -20.59
C ARG A 58 26.58 1.28 -20.02
N GLU A 59 26.49 2.37 -20.80
CA GLU A 59 25.89 3.63 -20.35
C GLU A 59 24.38 3.50 -20.16
N MET A 60 23.69 2.80 -21.06
CA MET A 60 22.27 2.51 -20.95
C MET A 60 21.92 1.77 -19.66
N ARG A 61 22.76 0.81 -19.25
CA ARG A 61 22.56 0.05 -17.99
C ARG A 61 22.85 0.89 -16.75
N ASN A 62 23.90 1.72 -16.79
CA ASN A 62 24.40 2.43 -15.59
C ASN A 62 23.67 3.74 -15.32
N ASN A 63 23.15 4.39 -16.35
CA ASN A 63 22.57 5.74 -16.27
C ASN A 63 21.17 5.83 -16.92
N PRO A 64 20.22 4.92 -16.62
CA PRO A 64 18.87 5.00 -17.16
C PRO A 64 18.15 6.25 -16.61
N PRO A 65 17.04 6.69 -17.23
CA PRO A 65 16.17 7.71 -16.65
C PRO A 65 15.76 7.37 -15.23
N SER A 66 15.65 8.36 -14.33
CA SER A 66 15.41 8.17 -12.90
C SER A 66 14.11 7.38 -12.56
N ALA A 67 13.13 7.42 -13.44
CA ALA A 67 11.88 6.67 -13.30
C ALA A 67 11.92 5.28 -13.98
N ALA A 68 13.00 4.96 -14.69
CA ALA A 68 13.18 3.66 -15.33
C ALA A 68 13.80 2.65 -14.35
N SER A 69 13.39 1.39 -14.48
CA SER A 69 13.99 0.27 -13.76
C SER A 69 14.18 -0.89 -14.73
N ILE A 70 15.43 -1.15 -15.08
CA ILE A 70 15.81 -2.21 -16.01
C ILE A 70 15.90 -3.52 -15.20
N SER A 71 15.09 -4.51 -15.55
CA SER A 71 15.13 -5.84 -14.94
C SER A 71 16.03 -6.82 -15.72
N GLU A 72 16.09 -6.66 -17.05
CA GLU A 72 16.83 -7.54 -17.94
C GLU A 72 17.29 -6.82 -19.20
N VAL A 73 18.48 -7.19 -19.71
CA VAL A 73 19.02 -6.70 -20.99
C VAL A 73 19.62 -7.89 -21.72
N GLU A 74 19.01 -8.28 -22.81
CA GLU A 74 19.49 -9.28 -23.76
C GLU A 74 20.18 -8.56 -24.92
N VAL A 75 21.36 -9.00 -25.31
CA VAL A 75 22.11 -8.43 -26.45
C VAL A 75 22.49 -9.59 -27.37
N GLU A 76 22.04 -9.51 -28.61
CA GLU A 76 22.29 -10.52 -29.65
C GLU A 76 22.93 -9.89 -30.87
N SER A 77 23.80 -10.63 -31.57
CA SER A 77 24.33 -10.20 -32.84
C SER A 77 23.22 -10.14 -33.88
N ALA A 78 23.17 -9.07 -34.67
CA ALA A 78 22.18 -8.87 -35.73
C ALA A 78 22.85 -8.63 -37.09
N GLY A 79 22.10 -8.79 -38.15
CA GLY A 79 22.51 -8.37 -39.49
C GLY A 79 22.39 -6.84 -39.64
N THR A 80 23.27 -6.22 -40.41
CA THR A 80 23.18 -4.79 -40.75
C THR A 80 21.98 -4.56 -41.70
N GLU A 81 21.15 -3.54 -41.38
CA GLU A 81 20.08 -3.05 -42.28
C GLU A 81 20.58 -1.94 -43.20
N GLY A 82 21.81 -1.46 -43.00
CA GLY A 82 22.41 -0.37 -43.78
C GLY A 82 21.87 1.01 -43.44
N LEU A 83 21.53 1.22 -42.17
CA LEU A 83 20.94 2.48 -41.71
C LEU A 83 21.97 3.59 -41.60
N SER A 84 21.57 4.80 -41.96
CA SER A 84 22.44 6.01 -41.88
C SER A 84 22.11 6.88 -40.67
N GLU A 85 20.96 6.68 -40.03
CA GLU A 85 20.49 7.48 -38.90
C GLU A 85 19.88 6.61 -37.84
N PHE A 86 19.80 7.15 -36.61
CA PHE A 86 19.03 6.54 -35.51
C PHE A 86 17.63 7.15 -35.43
N VAL A 87 16.58 6.31 -35.38
CA VAL A 87 15.19 6.75 -35.39
C VAL A 87 14.37 6.06 -34.30
N ILE A 88 13.28 6.71 -33.86
CA ILE A 88 12.25 6.03 -33.06
C ILE A 88 11.17 5.52 -34.00
N ARG A 89 10.99 4.21 -34.04
CA ARG A 89 9.92 3.55 -34.82
C ARG A 89 8.62 3.51 -34.02
N GLY A 90 7.48 3.37 -34.69
CA GLY A 90 6.18 3.13 -34.07
C GLY A 90 6.20 1.86 -33.23
N SER A 91 5.41 1.84 -32.16
CA SER A 91 5.27 0.65 -31.31
C SER A 91 4.69 -0.54 -32.09
N HIS A 92 5.16 -1.73 -31.77
CA HIS A 92 4.72 -2.97 -32.41
C HIS A 92 4.21 -3.94 -31.36
N GLY A 93 3.05 -4.57 -31.58
CA GLY A 93 2.48 -5.59 -30.71
C GLY A 93 2.29 -6.88 -31.49
N ALA A 94 2.96 -7.96 -31.10
CA ALA A 94 2.88 -9.26 -31.75
C ALA A 94 2.80 -10.44 -30.76
N GLY A 95 2.66 -10.19 -29.46
CA GLY A 95 2.65 -11.24 -28.44
C GLY A 95 1.90 -10.86 -27.18
N ARG A 96 1.95 -11.72 -26.17
CA ARG A 96 1.39 -11.45 -24.84
C ARG A 96 2.21 -10.33 -24.15
N PRO A 97 1.58 -9.26 -23.65
CA PRO A 97 2.29 -8.20 -22.95
C PRO A 97 2.98 -8.71 -21.68
N THR A 98 4.26 -8.37 -21.52
CA THR A 98 5.04 -8.63 -20.29
C THR A 98 5.69 -7.34 -19.75
N VAL A 99 5.45 -6.21 -20.43
CA VAL A 99 6.01 -4.93 -20.07
C VAL A 99 5.45 -4.41 -18.73
N HIS A 100 6.31 -3.79 -17.94
CA HIS A 100 5.89 -3.23 -16.66
C HIS A 100 5.21 -1.88 -16.86
N VAL A 101 3.99 -1.74 -16.34
CA VAL A 101 3.30 -0.45 -16.28
C VAL A 101 3.93 0.40 -15.19
N SER A 102 4.34 1.63 -15.55
CA SER A 102 4.86 2.59 -14.57
C SER A 102 3.74 3.12 -13.68
N ALA A 103 4.05 3.32 -12.40
CA ALA A 103 3.19 4.08 -11.49
C ALA A 103 3.09 5.55 -11.93
N ASP A 104 2.06 6.26 -11.44
CA ASP A 104 1.93 7.71 -11.61
C ASP A 104 3.09 8.43 -10.93
N LEU A 105 3.69 9.40 -11.62
CA LEU A 105 4.85 10.16 -11.16
C LEU A 105 4.44 11.57 -10.72
N PRO A 106 5.07 12.13 -9.69
CA PRO A 106 4.84 13.51 -9.28
C PRO A 106 5.32 14.48 -10.35
N VAL A 107 4.79 15.69 -10.35
CA VAL A 107 5.27 16.76 -11.23
C VAL A 107 6.74 17.08 -10.95
N CYS A 108 7.57 17.23 -11.98
CA CYS A 108 8.97 17.56 -11.85
C CYS A 108 9.20 19.08 -11.74
N GLU A 109 10.37 19.47 -11.26
CA GLU A 109 10.76 20.89 -11.07
C GLU A 109 10.71 21.68 -12.38
N ASP A 110 11.19 21.11 -13.50
CA ASP A 110 11.13 21.79 -14.79
C ASP A 110 9.71 22.14 -15.20
N CYS A 111 8.76 21.20 -15.00
CA CYS A 111 7.35 21.45 -15.29
C CYS A 111 6.73 22.46 -14.32
N LEU A 112 7.16 22.48 -13.05
CA LEU A 112 6.71 23.50 -12.10
C LEU A 112 7.27 24.88 -12.48
N ASN A 113 8.53 24.98 -12.84
CA ASN A 113 9.14 26.23 -13.28
C ASN A 113 8.38 26.84 -14.48
N GLU A 114 8.08 26.04 -15.52
CA GLU A 114 7.26 26.46 -16.64
C GLU A 114 5.81 26.80 -16.22
N CYS A 115 5.22 26.03 -15.29
CA CYS A 115 3.87 26.29 -14.78
C CYS A 115 3.76 27.66 -14.08
N PHE A 116 4.85 28.14 -13.50
CA PHE A 116 4.89 29.44 -12.82
C PHE A 116 5.57 30.57 -13.61
N ASP A 117 6.11 30.28 -14.80
CA ASP A 117 6.68 31.30 -15.70
C ASP A 117 5.57 31.95 -16.54
N PRO A 118 5.27 33.27 -16.34
CA PRO A 118 4.26 33.98 -17.14
C PRO A 118 4.54 34.00 -18.64
N THR A 119 5.76 33.73 -19.07
CA THR A 119 6.16 33.73 -20.48
C THR A 119 5.98 32.37 -21.15
N ASP A 120 5.79 31.29 -20.37
CA ASP A 120 5.55 29.94 -20.90
C ASP A 120 4.10 29.77 -21.36
N PRO A 121 3.85 29.16 -22.52
CA PRO A 121 2.49 28.84 -23.00
C PRO A 121 1.65 27.97 -22.05
N ARG A 122 2.28 27.26 -21.10
CA ARG A 122 1.63 26.45 -20.07
C ARG A 122 1.57 27.12 -18.70
N TYR A 123 1.78 28.43 -18.67
CA TYR A 123 1.59 29.21 -17.44
C TYR A 123 0.26 28.93 -16.78
N ARG A 124 0.29 28.51 -15.50
CA ARG A 124 -0.88 28.12 -14.69
C ARG A 124 -1.72 26.98 -15.29
N TYR A 125 -1.10 26.10 -16.07
CA TYR A 125 -1.81 24.95 -16.64
C TYR A 125 -1.72 23.72 -15.72
N ALA A 126 -2.85 23.31 -15.14
CA ALA A 126 -2.92 22.27 -14.12
C ALA A 126 -2.65 20.84 -14.63
N TYR A 127 -2.52 20.62 -15.93
CA TYR A 127 -2.19 19.33 -16.55
C TYR A 127 -0.82 19.32 -17.22
N ILE A 128 0.04 20.31 -16.91
CA ILE A 128 1.41 20.33 -17.43
C ILE A 128 2.18 19.08 -17.04
N ASN A 129 2.91 18.50 -17.97
CA ASN A 129 3.76 17.32 -17.76
C ASN A 129 4.84 17.22 -18.84
N CYS A 130 5.77 16.27 -18.64
CA CYS A 130 6.76 15.87 -19.62
C CYS A 130 7.02 14.35 -19.57
N ILE A 131 8.07 13.85 -20.19
CA ILE A 131 8.42 12.43 -20.15
C ILE A 131 8.82 11.94 -18.75
N ASN A 132 9.27 12.83 -17.86
CA ASN A 132 9.79 12.49 -16.52
C ASN A 132 8.72 12.58 -15.42
N CYS A 133 7.50 13.07 -15.70
CA CYS A 133 6.49 13.33 -14.70
C CYS A 133 5.06 13.15 -15.23
N GLY A 134 4.09 13.17 -14.30
CA GLY A 134 2.66 13.12 -14.60
C GLY A 134 2.07 11.70 -14.59
N PRO A 135 0.83 11.57 -15.07
CA PRO A 135 0.08 10.32 -14.96
C PRO A 135 0.61 9.21 -15.87
N ARG A 136 0.45 7.97 -15.43
CA ARG A 136 0.77 6.73 -16.16
C ARG A 136 -0.34 5.71 -15.92
N TYR A 137 -0.34 5.01 -14.76
CA TYR A 137 -1.30 3.98 -14.42
C TYR A 137 -2.73 4.49 -14.37
N SER A 138 -2.94 5.68 -13.84
CA SER A 138 -4.28 6.29 -13.74
C SER A 138 -4.92 6.67 -15.09
N VAL A 139 -4.14 6.72 -16.18
CA VAL A 139 -4.64 7.11 -17.51
C VAL A 139 -4.53 6.04 -18.59
N ILE A 140 -3.76 4.95 -18.37
CA ILE A 140 -3.57 3.89 -19.36
C ILE A 140 -4.84 3.05 -19.52
N LEU A 141 -5.21 2.74 -20.74
CA LEU A 141 -6.35 1.86 -21.08
C LEU A 141 -5.89 0.47 -21.51
N SER A 142 -4.80 0.39 -22.28
CA SER A 142 -4.20 -0.85 -22.77
C SER A 142 -2.71 -0.66 -23.05
N LEU A 143 -1.97 -1.77 -23.18
CA LEU A 143 -0.58 -1.78 -23.61
C LEU A 143 -0.51 -1.89 -25.15
N PRO A 144 0.59 -1.42 -25.81
CA PRO A 144 1.70 -0.67 -25.23
C PRO A 144 1.31 0.78 -24.84
N TYR A 145 2.13 1.43 -23.98
CA TYR A 145 1.86 2.79 -23.49
C TYR A 145 2.10 3.85 -24.58
N ASP A 146 1.05 4.12 -25.34
CA ASP A 146 0.98 5.17 -26.37
C ASP A 146 -0.28 6.02 -26.18
N ARG A 147 -0.29 7.29 -26.66
CA ARG A 147 -1.39 8.25 -26.43
C ARG A 147 -2.77 7.69 -26.81
N GLY A 148 -2.87 6.96 -27.91
CA GLY A 148 -4.12 6.32 -28.35
C GLY A 148 -4.65 5.28 -27.38
N ASN A 149 -3.78 4.70 -26.57
CA ASN A 149 -4.09 3.70 -25.54
C ASN A 149 -4.23 4.33 -24.14
N THR A 150 -4.44 5.66 -24.06
CA THR A 150 -4.67 6.38 -22.80
C THR A 150 -5.95 7.21 -22.86
N THR A 151 -6.45 7.67 -21.71
CA THR A 151 -7.59 8.61 -21.66
C THR A 151 -7.29 9.94 -22.35
N MET A 152 -6.02 10.26 -22.68
CA MET A 152 -5.63 11.46 -23.42
C MET A 152 -5.94 11.37 -24.94
N ARG A 153 -6.39 10.22 -25.45
CA ARG A 153 -6.82 10.06 -26.86
C ARG A 153 -7.95 11.03 -27.27
N GLU A 154 -8.74 11.49 -26.31
CA GLU A 154 -9.84 12.42 -26.54
C GLU A 154 -9.37 13.87 -26.80
N TRP A 155 -8.09 14.20 -26.53
CA TRP A 155 -7.49 15.52 -26.76
C TRP A 155 -6.41 15.45 -27.84
N PRO A 156 -6.76 15.64 -29.15
CA PRO A 156 -5.76 15.74 -30.19
C PRO A 156 -4.84 16.93 -29.95
N MET A 157 -3.54 16.73 -30.18
CA MET A 157 -2.53 17.78 -29.99
C MET A 157 -2.70 18.90 -31.04
N ASP A 158 -2.55 20.15 -30.60
CA ASP A 158 -2.39 21.27 -31.52
C ASP A 158 -0.98 21.27 -32.16
N ARG A 159 -0.73 22.18 -33.09
CA ARG A 159 0.56 22.27 -33.80
C ARG A 159 1.75 22.48 -32.86
N TYR A 160 1.55 23.22 -31.78
CA TYR A 160 2.59 23.51 -30.81
C TYR A 160 2.97 22.24 -30.02
N CYS A 161 1.99 21.55 -29.46
CA CYS A 161 2.21 20.31 -28.72
C CYS A 161 2.72 19.18 -29.63
N ASP A 162 2.24 19.06 -30.89
CA ASP A 162 2.72 18.08 -31.86
C ASP A 162 4.20 18.34 -32.25
N PHE A 163 4.58 19.62 -32.42
CA PHE A 163 5.98 19.99 -32.67
C PHE A 163 6.89 19.56 -31.52
N GLU A 164 6.55 19.89 -30.28
CA GLU A 164 7.33 19.46 -29.09
C GLU A 164 7.36 17.93 -28.95
N TYR A 165 6.25 17.26 -29.24
CA TYR A 165 6.13 15.80 -29.17
C TYR A 165 7.06 15.10 -30.19
N ARG A 166 7.35 15.74 -31.33
CA ARG A 166 8.20 15.19 -32.41
C ARG A 166 9.65 15.68 -32.34
N ASP A 167 9.96 16.75 -31.62
CA ASP A 167 11.35 17.25 -31.52
C ASP A 167 12.15 16.46 -30.49
N PRO A 168 13.13 15.65 -30.89
CA PRO A 168 13.95 14.83 -29.99
C PRO A 168 14.78 15.63 -28.98
N ARG A 169 14.96 16.94 -29.19
CA ARG A 169 15.66 17.85 -28.27
C ARG A 169 14.73 18.36 -27.17
N ASN A 170 13.40 18.26 -27.37
CA ASN A 170 12.42 18.73 -26.42
C ASN A 170 12.20 17.70 -25.31
N ARG A 171 12.01 18.15 -24.06
CA ARG A 171 11.70 17.27 -22.91
C ARG A 171 10.29 16.66 -22.96
N ARG A 172 9.45 17.06 -23.91
CA ARG A 172 8.14 16.46 -24.20
C ARG A 172 8.16 15.49 -25.38
N PHE A 173 9.34 15.22 -25.91
CA PHE A 173 9.51 14.25 -27.00
C PHE A 173 8.91 12.88 -26.61
N HIS A 174 7.88 12.45 -27.33
CA HIS A 174 7.08 11.26 -27.04
C HIS A 174 6.45 11.20 -25.62
N ALA A 175 6.19 12.37 -24.98
CA ALA A 175 5.43 12.42 -23.73
C ALA A 175 3.93 12.20 -24.01
N GLN A 176 3.44 10.99 -23.80
CA GLN A 176 2.08 10.59 -24.22
C GLN A 176 0.95 11.47 -23.64
N PRO A 177 1.02 11.98 -22.38
CA PRO A 177 -0.04 12.84 -21.84
C PRO A 177 0.16 14.33 -22.13
N VAL A 178 1.10 14.73 -23.01
CA VAL A 178 1.38 16.13 -23.30
C VAL A 178 0.14 16.89 -23.79
N ALA A 179 -0.05 18.09 -23.27
CA ALA A 179 -1.11 19.03 -23.67
C ALA A 179 -0.74 20.48 -23.28
N CYS A 180 -1.51 21.43 -23.74
CA CYS A 180 -1.46 22.83 -23.32
C CYS A 180 -2.88 23.35 -23.04
N PRO A 181 -3.05 24.59 -22.53
CA PRO A 181 -4.37 25.14 -22.26
C PRO A 181 -5.30 25.19 -23.48
N CYS A 182 -4.75 25.20 -24.69
CA CYS A 182 -5.52 25.28 -25.94
C CYS A 182 -6.05 23.94 -26.41
N CYS A 183 -5.25 22.85 -26.26
CA CYS A 183 -5.58 21.54 -26.81
C CYS A 183 -5.88 20.47 -25.73
N GLY A 184 -5.70 20.77 -24.47
CA GLY A 184 -5.84 19.80 -23.39
C GLY A 184 -7.02 20.06 -22.46
N PRO A 185 -7.21 19.15 -21.48
CA PRO A 185 -8.28 19.25 -20.49
C PRO A 185 -8.10 20.46 -19.55
N ASN A 186 -9.21 20.91 -18.96
CA ASN A 186 -9.26 22.00 -18.00
C ASN A 186 -9.95 21.58 -16.68
N PHE A 187 -9.94 22.49 -15.71
CA PHE A 187 -10.69 22.36 -14.46
C PHE A 187 -11.88 23.29 -14.42
N THR A 188 -12.99 22.80 -13.87
CA THR A 188 -14.23 23.55 -13.65
C THR A 188 -14.60 23.47 -12.18
N LEU A 189 -14.86 24.61 -11.54
CA LEU A 189 -15.44 24.67 -10.20
C LEU A 189 -16.98 24.73 -10.32
N ARG A 190 -17.65 23.75 -9.71
CA ARG A 190 -19.11 23.69 -9.57
C ARG A 190 -19.52 23.91 -8.13
N ARG A 191 -20.55 24.73 -7.93
CA ARG A 191 -21.15 25.02 -6.63
C ARG A 191 -22.65 25.12 -6.79
N ASN A 192 -23.42 24.61 -5.85
CA ASN A 192 -24.87 24.68 -5.89
C ASN A 192 -25.34 26.17 -5.95
N GLY A 193 -26.23 26.48 -6.89
CA GLY A 193 -26.79 27.81 -7.08
C GLY A 193 -25.86 28.85 -7.71
N ALA A 194 -24.63 28.47 -8.12
CA ALA A 194 -23.68 29.38 -8.77
C ALA A 194 -23.37 28.93 -10.21
N ARG A 195 -22.98 29.89 -11.07
CA ARG A 195 -22.46 29.54 -12.40
C ARG A 195 -21.11 28.84 -12.30
N PRO A 196 -20.84 27.81 -13.12
CA PRO A 196 -19.53 27.18 -13.18
C PRO A 196 -18.44 28.19 -13.56
N VAL A 197 -17.24 28.01 -12.97
CA VAL A 197 -16.05 28.81 -13.24
C VAL A 197 -14.98 27.89 -13.79
N ASN A 198 -14.21 28.30 -14.80
CA ASN A 198 -13.26 27.42 -15.52
C ASN A 198 -11.82 27.89 -15.38
N GLY A 199 -10.89 26.96 -15.64
CA GLY A 199 -9.45 27.21 -15.75
C GLY A 199 -8.83 27.75 -14.46
N TRP A 200 -7.92 28.70 -14.59
CA TRP A 200 -7.25 29.33 -13.44
C TRP A 200 -8.21 29.96 -12.44
N ASP A 201 -9.28 30.59 -12.92
CA ASP A 201 -10.28 31.22 -12.04
C ASP A 201 -11.01 30.18 -11.20
N ALA A 202 -11.23 28.97 -11.70
CA ALA A 202 -11.77 27.85 -10.92
C ALA A 202 -10.85 27.44 -9.78
N ILE A 203 -9.54 27.33 -10.05
CA ILE A 203 -8.52 26.99 -9.05
C ILE A 203 -8.42 28.08 -7.98
N ARG A 204 -8.41 29.35 -8.39
CA ARG A 204 -8.39 30.50 -7.47
C ARG A 204 -9.63 30.55 -6.59
N ALA A 205 -10.81 30.33 -7.16
CA ALA A 205 -12.06 30.31 -6.40
C ALA A 205 -12.12 29.11 -5.44
N ALA A 206 -11.58 27.95 -5.80
CA ALA A 206 -11.45 26.80 -4.89
C ALA A 206 -10.52 27.12 -3.71
N ALA A 207 -9.37 27.77 -3.96
CA ALA A 207 -8.44 28.20 -2.90
C ALA A 207 -9.11 29.20 -1.92
N GLN A 208 -9.90 30.16 -2.45
CA GLN A 208 -10.66 31.09 -1.63
C GLN A 208 -11.72 30.38 -0.76
N LEU A 209 -12.40 29.36 -1.29
CA LEU A 209 -13.36 28.57 -0.51
C LEU A 209 -12.66 27.80 0.62
N LEU A 210 -11.51 27.19 0.35
CA LEU A 210 -10.71 26.51 1.36
C LEU A 210 -10.29 27.48 2.49
N SER A 211 -9.79 28.67 2.14
CA SER A 211 -9.44 29.73 3.10
C SER A 211 -10.65 30.27 3.87
N ALA A 212 -11.87 30.17 3.31
CA ALA A 212 -13.12 30.50 3.98
C ALA A 212 -13.69 29.35 4.84
N GLY A 213 -12.92 28.30 5.09
CA GLY A 213 -13.33 27.14 5.91
C GLY A 213 -14.35 26.23 5.25
N LYS A 214 -14.45 26.23 3.91
CA LYS A 214 -15.35 25.34 3.16
C LYS A 214 -14.67 24.02 2.83
N ILE A 215 -15.47 22.97 2.66
CA ILE A 215 -15.03 21.66 2.21
C ILE A 215 -15.16 21.58 0.69
N VAL A 216 -14.04 21.33 -0.01
CA VAL A 216 -14.02 21.25 -1.48
C VAL A 216 -13.65 19.82 -1.89
N ALA A 217 -14.46 19.23 -2.77
CA ALA A 217 -14.11 17.98 -3.45
C ALA A 217 -13.23 18.30 -4.66
N ILE A 218 -12.01 17.75 -4.72
CA ILE A 218 -10.98 18.07 -5.71
C ILE A 218 -10.61 16.80 -6.48
N LYS A 219 -10.76 16.79 -7.80
CA LYS A 219 -10.34 15.67 -8.65
C LYS A 219 -8.81 15.61 -8.75
N GLY A 220 -8.21 14.52 -8.25
CA GLY A 220 -6.79 14.24 -8.31
C GLY A 220 -6.38 13.35 -9.49
N LEU A 221 -5.30 12.56 -9.31
CA LEU A 221 -4.83 11.58 -10.32
C LEU A 221 -5.68 10.31 -10.33
N GLY A 222 -5.89 9.71 -9.17
CA GLY A 222 -6.57 8.41 -9.04
C GLY A 222 -7.98 8.47 -8.43
N GLY A 223 -8.50 9.66 -8.16
CA GLY A 223 -9.82 9.88 -7.57
C GLY A 223 -9.98 11.28 -7.01
N TYR A 224 -11.11 11.52 -6.37
CA TYR A 224 -11.42 12.79 -5.70
C TYR A 224 -10.88 12.80 -4.27
N HIS A 225 -10.48 13.97 -3.80
CA HIS A 225 -10.16 14.25 -2.40
C HIS A 225 -11.15 15.23 -1.81
N LEU A 226 -11.46 15.08 -0.53
CA LEU A 226 -12.14 16.12 0.26
C LEU A 226 -11.08 16.93 0.96
N ALA A 227 -11.05 18.23 0.70
CA ALA A 227 -10.07 19.16 1.25
C ALA A 227 -10.76 20.23 2.10
N CYS A 228 -10.12 20.61 3.21
CA CYS A 228 -10.44 21.78 4.01
C CYS A 228 -9.19 22.30 4.71
N ASP A 229 -9.24 23.50 5.32
CA ASP A 229 -8.15 24.06 6.11
C ASP A 229 -7.90 23.21 7.35
N ALA A 230 -6.67 22.65 7.47
CA ALA A 230 -6.28 21.79 8.60
C ALA A 230 -6.25 22.55 9.95
N HIS A 231 -6.02 23.85 9.93
CA HIS A 231 -6.01 24.70 11.11
C HIS A 231 -7.39 25.22 11.53
N ASN A 232 -8.45 24.89 10.79
CA ASN A 232 -9.82 25.29 11.11
C ASN A 232 -10.59 24.16 11.78
N PRO A 233 -10.77 24.18 13.13
CA PRO A 233 -11.46 23.11 13.87
C PRO A 233 -12.89 22.89 13.39
N GLN A 234 -13.61 23.96 13.04
CA GLN A 234 -15.01 23.90 12.60
C GLN A 234 -15.12 23.15 11.26
N ALA A 235 -14.17 23.40 10.31
CA ALA A 235 -14.10 22.69 9.06
C ALA A 235 -13.76 21.20 9.24
N ASN A 236 -12.80 20.89 10.13
CA ASN A 236 -12.40 19.54 10.45
C ASN A 236 -13.54 18.72 11.07
N LEU A 237 -14.24 19.30 12.07
CA LEU A 237 -15.38 18.66 12.72
C LEU A 237 -16.56 18.47 11.77
N ALA A 238 -16.87 19.49 10.96
CA ALA A 238 -17.91 19.38 9.93
C ALA A 238 -17.61 18.28 8.89
N LEU A 239 -16.33 18.16 8.47
CA LEU A 239 -15.91 17.08 7.58
C LEU A 239 -16.06 15.70 8.24
N ARG A 240 -15.70 15.55 9.53
CA ARG A 240 -15.89 14.29 10.27
C ARG A 240 -17.35 13.90 10.33
N GLU A 241 -18.21 14.83 10.72
CA GLU A 241 -19.65 14.61 10.84
C GLU A 241 -20.26 14.20 9.49
N ARG A 242 -20.06 15.00 8.44
CA ARG A 242 -20.61 14.75 7.11
C ARG A 242 -20.11 13.46 6.46
N LYS A 243 -18.83 13.08 6.74
CA LYS A 243 -18.20 11.85 6.23
C LYS A 243 -18.49 10.61 7.10
N TYR A 244 -19.14 10.76 8.25
CA TYR A 244 -19.33 9.70 9.27
C TYR A 244 -18.01 9.06 9.70
N ARG A 245 -16.94 9.87 9.81
CA ARG A 245 -15.60 9.40 10.19
C ARG A 245 -15.32 9.79 11.64
N LYS A 246 -15.68 8.89 12.59
CA LYS A 246 -15.64 9.18 14.02
C LYS A 246 -14.23 9.59 14.52
N GLU A 247 -13.27 8.69 14.48
CA GLU A 247 -11.95 8.90 15.13
C GLU A 247 -10.76 8.63 14.19
N LYS A 248 -10.95 7.86 13.10
CA LYS A 248 -9.86 7.55 12.16
C LYS A 248 -9.18 8.83 11.66
N PRO A 249 -7.82 8.99 11.80
CA PRO A 249 -7.10 10.19 11.43
C PRO A 249 -7.31 10.62 9.97
N PHE A 250 -7.29 11.93 9.72
CA PHE A 250 -7.20 12.50 8.38
C PHE A 250 -5.74 12.65 7.95
N ALA A 251 -5.49 12.47 6.66
CA ALA A 251 -4.21 12.85 6.05
C ALA A 251 -4.16 14.36 5.80
N LEU A 252 -2.96 14.91 5.90
CA LEU A 252 -2.67 16.31 5.66
C LEU A 252 -1.81 16.48 4.41
N MET A 253 -2.08 17.51 3.63
CA MET A 253 -1.17 17.98 2.58
C MET A 253 -0.54 19.28 3.03
N ALA A 254 0.78 19.26 3.26
CA ALA A 254 1.57 20.46 3.55
C ALA A 254 2.04 21.09 2.23
N ARG A 255 2.06 22.43 2.15
CA ARG A 255 2.51 23.17 0.97
C ARG A 255 3.91 22.76 0.51
N ASP A 256 4.82 22.57 1.47
CA ASP A 256 6.23 22.25 1.27
C ASP A 256 6.81 21.49 2.49
N VAL A 257 8.09 21.12 2.41
CA VAL A 257 8.81 20.40 3.49
C VAL A 257 8.90 21.23 4.78
N GLU A 258 9.03 22.55 4.66
CA GLU A 258 9.10 23.44 5.83
C GLU A 258 7.78 23.42 6.63
N VAL A 259 6.64 23.52 5.93
CA VAL A 259 5.31 23.37 6.55
C VAL A 259 5.14 21.98 7.15
N ALA A 260 5.57 20.91 6.44
CA ALA A 260 5.51 19.54 6.96
C ALA A 260 6.31 19.41 8.27
N GLY A 261 7.51 20.01 8.35
CA GLY A 261 8.35 20.01 9.55
C GLY A 261 7.77 20.79 10.73
N ARG A 262 6.80 21.69 10.50
CA ARG A 262 6.04 22.34 11.61
C ARG A 262 4.89 21.46 12.11
N LEU A 263 4.41 20.53 11.31
CA LEU A 263 3.30 19.63 11.67
C LEU A 263 3.78 18.35 12.37
N VAL A 264 4.91 17.79 11.92
CA VAL A 264 5.43 16.50 12.40
C VAL A 264 6.94 16.53 12.65
N VAL A 265 7.43 15.62 13.49
CA VAL A 265 8.87 15.38 13.67
C VAL A 265 9.42 14.73 12.40
N LEU A 266 10.06 15.53 11.56
CA LEU A 266 10.59 15.11 10.26
C LEU A 266 12.05 14.67 10.40
N THR A 267 12.28 13.36 10.57
CA THR A 267 13.64 12.81 10.51
C THR A 267 14.17 12.81 9.07
N PRO A 268 15.51 12.73 8.84
CA PRO A 268 16.06 12.66 7.48
C PRO A 268 15.46 11.53 6.63
N ASP A 269 15.21 10.36 7.22
CA ASP A 269 14.58 9.23 6.51
C ASP A 269 13.12 9.52 6.19
N ALA A 270 12.37 10.15 7.08
CA ALA A 270 10.98 10.55 6.84
C ALA A 270 10.89 11.64 5.76
N GLU A 271 11.83 12.60 5.73
CA GLU A 271 11.92 13.62 4.69
C GLU A 271 12.26 13.00 3.33
N SER A 272 13.23 12.08 3.30
CA SER A 272 13.59 11.34 2.08
C SER A 272 12.39 10.57 1.52
N LEU A 273 11.61 9.92 2.38
CA LEU A 273 10.40 9.20 1.99
C LEU A 273 9.31 10.16 1.49
N LEU A 274 9.08 11.27 2.20
CA LEU A 274 8.11 12.31 1.86
C LEU A 274 8.40 12.96 0.50
N THR A 275 9.68 13.17 0.17
CA THR A 275 10.14 13.79 -1.07
C THR A 275 10.40 12.79 -2.19
N SER A 276 10.29 11.48 -1.95
CA SER A 276 10.49 10.41 -2.94
C SER A 276 9.55 10.52 -4.14
N LEU A 277 9.84 9.79 -5.21
CA LEU A 277 8.96 9.70 -6.40
C LEU A 277 7.57 9.14 -6.09
N GLY A 278 7.43 8.36 -5.02
CA GLY A 278 6.13 7.86 -4.57
C GLY A 278 5.24 8.91 -3.92
N ARG A 279 5.83 9.98 -3.34
CA ARG A 279 5.09 11.04 -2.60
C ARG A 279 4.00 10.47 -1.69
N PRO A 280 4.29 9.48 -0.83
CA PRO A 280 3.27 8.87 0.02
C PRO A 280 2.81 9.82 1.12
N ILE A 281 1.71 9.45 1.78
CA ILE A 281 1.38 9.96 3.10
C ILE A 281 2.39 9.34 4.08
N VAL A 282 3.24 10.15 4.71
CA VAL A 282 4.23 9.70 5.70
C VAL A 282 3.67 9.87 7.09
N LEU A 283 3.60 8.77 7.86
CA LEU A 283 3.23 8.81 9.27
C LEU A 283 4.44 9.19 10.10
N ALA A 284 4.31 10.25 10.92
CA ALA A 284 5.34 10.71 11.82
C ALA A 284 4.74 11.35 13.10
N PRO A 285 5.50 11.40 14.23
CA PRO A 285 5.02 11.99 15.47
C PRO A 285 4.63 13.46 15.28
N ALA A 286 3.46 13.83 15.80
CA ALA A 286 2.93 15.18 15.71
C ALA A 286 3.80 16.18 16.50
N GLN A 287 4.06 17.35 15.91
CA GLN A 287 4.61 18.53 16.60
C GLN A 287 3.54 19.58 16.89
N SER A 288 2.41 19.52 16.18
CA SER A 288 1.29 20.43 16.31
C SER A 288 0.02 19.67 16.65
N GLU A 289 -0.74 20.16 17.59
CA GLU A 289 -2.08 19.67 17.88
C GLU A 289 -3.07 20.36 16.93
N LEU A 290 -3.76 19.54 16.12
CA LEU A 290 -4.77 20.00 15.16
C LEU A 290 -6.12 19.41 15.54
N GLU A 291 -6.98 20.23 16.13
CA GLU A 291 -8.29 19.78 16.60
C GLU A 291 -9.13 19.18 15.48
N GLY A 292 -9.67 18.00 15.71
CA GLY A 292 -10.49 17.27 14.77
C GLY A 292 -9.72 16.54 13.65
N VAL A 293 -8.38 16.62 13.57
CA VAL A 293 -7.58 15.93 12.55
C VAL A 293 -7.26 14.48 12.93
N ALA A 294 -6.74 14.24 14.11
CA ALA A 294 -6.32 12.90 14.56
C ALA A 294 -6.68 12.68 16.05
N PRO A 295 -7.98 12.51 16.40
CA PRO A 295 -8.40 12.29 17.77
C PRO A 295 -7.70 11.09 18.41
N ASP A 296 -7.21 11.25 19.64
CA ASP A 296 -6.52 10.21 20.43
C ASP A 296 -5.33 9.54 19.68
N ASN A 297 -4.66 10.29 18.79
CA ASN A 297 -3.52 9.77 18.03
C ASN A 297 -2.39 10.81 17.99
N HIS A 298 -1.19 10.39 18.38
CA HIS A 298 -0.01 11.26 18.44
C HIS A 298 0.82 11.24 17.14
N ASP A 299 0.44 10.43 16.15
CA ASP A 299 1.03 10.45 14.82
C ASP A 299 0.11 11.16 13.83
N LEU A 300 0.66 12.01 12.96
CA LEU A 300 -0.03 12.61 11.82
C LEU A 300 0.49 12.00 10.52
N GLY A 301 -0.40 11.87 9.55
CA GLY A 301 -0.05 11.49 8.17
C GLY A 301 0.08 12.72 7.30
N VAL A 302 1.29 13.03 6.83
CA VAL A 302 1.57 14.22 6.01
C VAL A 302 2.06 13.81 4.63
N MET A 303 1.59 14.49 3.58
CA MET A 303 2.07 14.36 2.22
C MET A 303 2.37 15.73 1.59
N LEU A 304 3.17 15.74 0.52
CA LEU A 304 3.44 16.93 -0.28
C LEU A 304 2.61 16.94 -1.56
N PRO A 305 2.44 18.10 -2.20
CA PRO A 305 1.83 18.20 -3.53
C PRO A 305 2.57 17.33 -4.55
N TYR A 306 1.82 16.62 -5.38
CA TYR A 306 2.35 15.74 -6.42
C TYR A 306 1.76 16.03 -7.81
N THR A 307 0.74 16.91 -7.88
CA THR A 307 0.17 17.38 -9.16
C THR A 307 0.36 18.88 -9.33
N PRO A 308 0.44 19.38 -10.57
CA PRO A 308 0.47 20.83 -10.81
C PRO A 308 -0.73 21.56 -10.18
N LEU A 309 -1.92 20.94 -10.19
CA LEU A 309 -3.13 21.49 -9.56
C LEU A 309 -2.91 21.85 -8.08
N GLN A 310 -2.32 20.93 -7.32
CA GLN A 310 -2.10 21.12 -5.87
C GLN A 310 -1.12 22.28 -5.61
N HIS A 311 -0.03 22.38 -6.39
CA HIS A 311 0.88 23.51 -6.34
C HIS A 311 0.20 24.84 -6.71
N LEU A 312 -0.69 24.81 -7.72
CA LEU A 312 -1.46 25.99 -8.14
C LEU A 312 -2.47 26.42 -7.06
N LEU A 313 -3.11 25.49 -6.33
CA LEU A 313 -3.99 25.82 -5.21
C LEU A 313 -3.23 26.60 -4.11
N PHE A 314 -2.05 26.13 -3.73
CA PHE A 314 -1.20 26.84 -2.74
C PHE A 314 -0.72 28.18 -3.27
N SER A 315 -0.36 28.29 -4.54
CA SER A 315 0.01 29.57 -5.17
C SER A 315 -1.16 30.56 -5.25
N ALA A 316 -2.38 30.07 -5.26
CA ALA A 316 -3.62 30.85 -5.21
C ALA A 316 -4.08 31.20 -3.78
N HIS A 317 -3.15 31.08 -2.81
CA HIS A 317 -3.36 31.39 -1.39
C HIS A 317 -4.35 30.45 -0.67
N ALA A 318 -4.42 29.18 -1.03
CA ALA A 318 -5.02 28.17 -0.14
C ALA A 318 -4.23 28.10 1.19
N PRO A 319 -4.87 27.66 2.29
CA PRO A 319 -4.17 27.42 3.56
C PRO A 319 -2.91 26.55 3.39
N GLU A 320 -1.84 26.85 4.13
CA GLU A 320 -0.54 26.17 3.95
C GLU A 320 -0.54 24.67 4.31
N ALA A 321 -1.53 24.24 5.10
CA ALA A 321 -1.81 22.85 5.42
C ALA A 321 -3.30 22.56 5.19
N LEU A 322 -3.59 21.57 4.37
CA LEU A 322 -4.95 21.13 4.08
C LEU A 322 -5.18 19.73 4.66
N VAL A 323 -6.33 19.49 5.29
CA VAL A 323 -6.86 18.13 5.30
C VAL A 323 -7.05 17.71 3.84
N MET A 324 -6.52 16.54 3.49
CA MET A 324 -6.64 15.99 2.13
C MET A 324 -6.93 14.50 2.26
N THR A 325 -8.20 14.15 2.35
CA THR A 325 -8.65 12.77 2.55
C THR A 325 -9.37 12.23 1.33
N SER A 326 -9.34 10.92 1.11
CA SER A 326 -10.10 10.27 0.01
C SER A 326 -11.55 10.70 0.02
N ALA A 327 -12.10 11.02 -1.14
CA ALA A 327 -13.50 11.43 -1.26
C ALA A 327 -14.41 10.20 -1.39
N ASN A 328 -14.94 9.77 -0.25
CA ASN A 328 -15.85 8.64 -0.10
C ASN A 328 -16.68 8.82 1.17
N ARG A 329 -17.76 8.09 1.30
CA ARG A 329 -18.33 7.81 2.61
C ARG A 329 -17.44 6.84 3.36
N SER A 330 -17.60 6.74 4.68
CA SER A 330 -16.77 5.84 5.50
C SER A 330 -16.80 4.41 4.94
N ASN A 331 -15.62 3.80 4.79
CA ASN A 331 -15.40 2.43 4.30
C ASN A 331 -15.73 2.15 2.82
N GLU A 332 -16.17 3.12 2.04
CA GLU A 332 -16.28 2.99 0.59
C GLU A 332 -14.93 3.28 -0.09
N PRO A 333 -14.69 2.79 -1.32
CA PRO A 333 -13.54 3.22 -2.12
C PRO A 333 -13.69 4.66 -2.59
N ILE A 334 -12.55 5.29 -2.92
CA ILE A 334 -12.49 6.67 -3.42
C ILE A 334 -13.36 6.84 -4.68
N ALA A 335 -14.14 7.93 -4.74
CA ALA A 335 -14.87 8.32 -5.93
C ALA A 335 -13.91 8.79 -7.03
N TYR A 336 -14.07 8.33 -8.27
CA TYR A 336 -13.20 8.69 -9.39
C TYR A 336 -13.96 9.13 -10.65
N GLU A 337 -15.21 8.74 -10.80
CA GLU A 337 -16.11 9.20 -11.86
C GLU A 337 -16.84 10.48 -11.43
N ASP A 338 -16.98 11.43 -12.33
CA ASP A 338 -17.52 12.77 -12.01
C ASP A 338 -18.99 12.72 -11.60
N ALA A 339 -19.80 11.88 -12.27
CA ALA A 339 -21.22 11.73 -11.95
C ALA A 339 -21.43 11.11 -10.57
N ASP A 340 -20.69 10.04 -10.27
CA ASP A 340 -20.70 9.36 -8.98
C ASP A 340 -20.23 10.28 -7.84
N ALA A 341 -19.15 11.05 -8.08
CA ALA A 341 -18.65 12.02 -7.10
C ALA A 341 -19.68 13.10 -6.78
N LEU A 342 -20.33 13.66 -7.80
CA LEU A 342 -21.36 14.68 -7.63
C LEU A 342 -22.58 14.16 -6.87
N GLU A 343 -22.97 12.90 -7.09
CA GLU A 343 -24.09 12.28 -6.38
C GLU A 343 -23.73 11.95 -4.92
N ARG A 344 -22.69 11.14 -4.72
CA ARG A 344 -22.35 10.61 -3.38
C ARG A 344 -21.82 11.67 -2.42
N LEU A 345 -21.11 12.68 -2.92
CA LEU A 345 -20.43 13.66 -2.08
C LEU A 345 -21.19 14.98 -1.94
N SER A 346 -22.36 15.13 -2.55
CA SER A 346 -23.19 16.35 -2.52
C SER A 346 -23.57 16.83 -1.12
N ALA A 347 -23.72 15.89 -0.18
CA ALA A 347 -24.01 16.19 1.23
C ALA A 347 -22.74 16.48 2.06
N ILE A 348 -21.54 16.23 1.51
CA ILE A 348 -20.26 16.37 2.21
C ILE A 348 -19.53 17.63 1.77
N ALA A 349 -19.38 17.84 0.47
CA ALA A 349 -18.63 18.95 -0.12
C ALA A 349 -19.50 20.17 -0.39
N ASP A 350 -18.97 21.36 -0.10
CA ASP A 350 -19.60 22.64 -0.40
C ASP A 350 -19.38 23.07 -1.87
N ALA A 351 -18.35 22.52 -2.53
CA ALA A 351 -18.01 22.76 -3.92
C ALA A 351 -17.20 21.60 -4.52
N PHE A 352 -17.17 21.52 -5.86
CA PHE A 352 -16.47 20.48 -6.63
C PHE A 352 -15.53 21.11 -7.64
N LEU A 353 -14.24 20.86 -7.54
CA LEU A 353 -13.23 21.19 -8.53
C LEU A 353 -13.00 19.97 -9.43
N ILE A 354 -13.67 19.96 -10.56
CA ILE A 354 -13.77 18.83 -11.49
C ILE A 354 -12.77 19.01 -12.62
N GLY A 355 -11.93 18.04 -12.86
CA GLY A 355 -11.02 18.01 -13.99
C GLY A 355 -11.62 17.20 -15.15
N GLU A 356 -11.50 17.70 -16.38
CA GLU A 356 -12.09 17.05 -17.57
C GLU A 356 -11.44 15.72 -17.94
N ARG A 357 -10.14 15.52 -17.62
CA ARG A 357 -9.46 14.26 -17.95
C ARG A 357 -10.08 13.10 -17.17
N PRO A 358 -10.56 12.04 -17.86
CA PRO A 358 -11.06 10.84 -17.19
C PRO A 358 -9.94 10.11 -16.45
N ILE A 359 -10.29 9.49 -15.34
CA ILE A 359 -9.45 8.56 -14.59
C ILE A 359 -9.79 7.16 -15.09
N ALA A 360 -8.81 6.44 -15.63
CA ALA A 360 -9.02 5.07 -16.12
C ALA A 360 -9.14 4.06 -14.97
N ARG A 361 -8.39 4.29 -13.88
CA ARG A 361 -8.37 3.42 -12.69
C ARG A 361 -8.35 4.23 -11.42
N ARG A 362 -9.16 3.82 -10.46
CA ARG A 362 -9.12 4.41 -9.12
C ARG A 362 -7.83 4.03 -8.40
N VAL A 363 -7.17 4.99 -7.79
CA VAL A 363 -5.93 4.78 -7.05
C VAL A 363 -5.91 5.69 -5.83
N ASP A 364 -5.96 5.12 -4.64
CA ASP A 364 -5.82 5.84 -3.36
C ASP A 364 -4.38 6.34 -3.14
N ASP A 365 -4.17 7.21 -2.16
CA ASP A 365 -2.82 7.59 -1.73
C ASP A 365 -2.14 6.46 -0.94
N SER A 366 -0.87 6.24 -1.20
CA SER A 366 -0.04 5.33 -0.41
C SER A 366 0.23 5.89 0.97
N ILE A 367 0.38 5.00 1.96
CA ILE A 367 0.78 5.35 3.33
C ILE A 367 2.07 4.61 3.63
N ALA A 368 3.04 5.34 4.17
CA ALA A 368 4.34 4.79 4.53
C ALA A 368 4.86 5.38 5.84
N ARG A 369 5.87 4.76 6.41
CA ARG A 369 6.59 5.23 7.60
C ARG A 369 8.09 5.00 7.42
N ALA A 370 8.92 5.90 7.93
CA ALA A 370 10.34 5.65 8.13
C ALA A 370 10.51 4.80 9.39
N GLY A 371 10.55 3.49 9.22
CA GLY A 371 10.55 2.53 10.32
C GLY A 371 11.94 2.13 10.79
N THR A 372 12.00 1.42 11.91
CA THR A 372 13.22 0.91 12.57
C THR A 372 14.11 0.08 11.63
N PHE A 373 13.53 -0.64 10.69
CA PHE A 373 14.25 -1.46 9.71
C PHE A 373 14.31 -0.85 8.30
N GLY A 374 14.08 0.45 8.18
CA GLY A 374 13.99 1.18 6.92
C GLY A 374 12.55 1.55 6.55
N PRO A 375 12.33 2.13 5.37
CA PRO A 375 11.00 2.53 4.92
C PRO A 375 10.05 1.34 4.85
N VAL A 376 8.84 1.47 5.41
CA VAL A 376 7.79 0.46 5.36
C VAL A 376 6.53 1.05 4.73
N ILE A 377 5.95 0.32 3.78
CA ILE A 377 4.67 0.68 3.17
C ILE A 377 3.55 0.06 4.01
N LEU A 378 2.62 0.89 4.50
CA LEU A 378 1.46 0.46 5.28
C LEU A 378 0.20 0.32 4.41
N ARG A 379 0.14 1.06 3.30
CA ARG A 379 -0.83 0.96 2.21
C ARG A 379 -0.11 1.20 0.91
N ARG A 380 -0.18 0.22 -0.01
CA ARG A 380 0.44 0.31 -1.34
C ARG A 380 -0.60 0.74 -2.37
N SER A 381 -0.40 1.91 -2.99
CA SER A 381 -1.31 2.47 -4.00
C SER A 381 -0.57 3.46 -4.91
N ARG A 382 -1.01 4.71 -5.05
CA ARG A 382 -0.40 5.73 -5.90
C ARG A 382 1.12 5.87 -5.67
N GLY A 383 1.86 5.96 -6.77
CA GLY A 383 3.32 6.09 -6.75
C GLY A 383 4.09 4.76 -6.58
N TYR A 384 3.37 3.67 -6.24
CA TYR A 384 3.94 2.33 -6.07
C TYR A 384 3.27 1.28 -6.95
N ALA A 385 1.92 1.27 -6.98
CA ALA A 385 1.16 0.35 -7.83
C ALA A 385 1.15 0.84 -9.30
N PRO A 386 1.19 -0.07 -10.27
CA PRO A 386 1.20 -1.53 -10.19
C PRO A 386 2.60 -2.13 -10.36
N SER A 387 3.67 -1.41 -10.01
CA SER A 387 5.05 -1.88 -10.24
C SER A 387 5.28 -3.29 -9.68
N ALA A 388 6.06 -4.11 -10.40
CA ALA A 388 6.45 -5.43 -9.92
C ALA A 388 7.27 -5.32 -8.63
N VAL A 389 7.01 -6.20 -7.67
CA VAL A 389 7.63 -6.18 -6.33
C VAL A 389 8.52 -7.39 -6.07
N ALA A 390 8.38 -8.44 -6.87
CA ALA A 390 9.17 -9.66 -6.76
C ALA A 390 9.29 -10.35 -8.12
N ARG A 391 10.30 -11.22 -8.25
CA ARG A 391 10.40 -12.17 -9.37
C ARG A 391 10.28 -13.57 -8.80
N LEU A 392 9.31 -14.34 -9.29
CA LEU A 392 9.01 -15.70 -8.85
C LEU A 392 9.44 -16.72 -9.92
N PRO A 393 9.85 -17.94 -9.55
CA PRO A 393 10.39 -18.92 -10.49
C PRO A 393 9.27 -19.67 -11.26
N ILE A 394 8.33 -18.94 -11.79
CA ILE A 394 7.21 -19.49 -12.56
C ILE A 394 6.99 -18.68 -13.83
N LYS A 395 6.75 -19.37 -14.95
CA LYS A 395 6.41 -18.73 -16.24
C LYS A 395 4.91 -18.65 -16.48
N ARG A 396 4.16 -19.60 -15.91
CA ARG A 396 2.70 -19.63 -15.99
C ARG A 396 2.12 -18.44 -15.22
N PRO A 397 1.06 -17.78 -15.73
CA PRO A 397 0.38 -16.72 -15.01
C PRO A 397 -0.23 -17.22 -13.69
N VAL A 398 -0.07 -16.43 -12.62
CA VAL A 398 -0.69 -16.68 -11.31
C VAL A 398 -1.51 -15.46 -10.92
N LEU A 399 -2.77 -15.67 -10.56
CA LEU A 399 -3.63 -14.67 -9.98
C LEU A 399 -3.86 -15.00 -8.50
N ALA A 400 -3.49 -14.10 -7.60
CA ALA A 400 -3.73 -14.25 -6.18
C ALA A 400 -4.70 -13.16 -5.69
N LEU A 401 -5.79 -13.58 -5.04
CA LEU A 401 -6.94 -12.73 -4.71
C LEU A 401 -6.80 -11.97 -3.39
N GLY A 402 -5.79 -12.29 -2.56
CA GLY A 402 -5.61 -11.67 -1.25
C GLY A 402 -6.64 -12.12 -0.21
N ALA A 403 -6.73 -11.38 0.88
CA ALA A 403 -7.75 -11.51 1.93
C ALA A 403 -8.87 -10.48 1.72
N ASP A 404 -9.85 -10.40 2.62
CA ASP A 404 -10.96 -9.44 2.49
C ASP A 404 -10.61 -8.04 3.00
N LEU A 405 -9.84 -7.93 4.09
CA LEU A 405 -9.45 -6.64 4.66
C LEU A 405 -8.21 -6.08 3.94
N LYS A 406 -8.18 -4.76 3.72
CA LYS A 406 -7.05 -4.08 3.03
C LYS A 406 -6.63 -4.77 1.73
N ASN A 407 -7.58 -5.37 1.04
CA ASN A 407 -7.35 -6.22 -0.12
C ASN A 407 -6.44 -5.58 -1.16
N THR A 408 -5.60 -6.41 -1.74
CA THR A 408 -4.84 -6.22 -2.98
C THR A 408 -4.88 -7.51 -3.77
N ILE A 409 -4.63 -7.43 -5.06
CA ILE A 409 -4.50 -8.57 -5.96
C ILE A 409 -3.07 -8.64 -6.45
N THR A 410 -2.53 -9.83 -6.63
CA THR A 410 -1.23 -10.03 -7.29
C THR A 410 -1.44 -10.83 -8.58
N LEU A 411 -0.99 -10.27 -9.70
CA LEU A 411 -0.88 -10.99 -10.97
C LEU A 411 0.60 -11.24 -11.26
N VAL A 412 0.95 -12.51 -11.50
CA VAL A 412 2.30 -12.90 -11.95
C VAL A 412 2.27 -13.13 -13.46
N VAL A 413 3.14 -12.44 -14.17
CA VAL A 413 3.32 -12.60 -15.62
C VAL A 413 4.81 -12.76 -15.92
N ASP A 414 5.21 -13.83 -16.57
CA ASP A 414 6.61 -14.18 -16.85
C ASP A 414 7.51 -14.06 -15.60
N GLY A 415 7.00 -14.55 -14.48
CA GLY A 415 7.68 -14.52 -13.17
C GLY A 415 7.65 -13.16 -12.46
N GLN A 416 7.21 -12.09 -13.08
CA GLN A 416 7.10 -10.78 -12.44
C GLN A 416 5.79 -10.65 -11.66
N ALA A 417 5.87 -10.38 -10.37
CA ALA A 417 4.72 -10.24 -9.49
C ALA A 417 4.25 -8.77 -9.41
N PHE A 418 3.15 -8.46 -10.08
CA PHE A 418 2.50 -7.14 -10.09
C PHE A 418 1.44 -7.09 -9.00
N VAL A 419 1.66 -6.26 -7.98
CA VAL A 419 0.67 -6.05 -6.91
C VAL A 419 -0.17 -4.83 -7.24
N SER A 420 -1.48 -5.00 -7.24
CA SER A 420 -2.45 -3.92 -7.52
C SER A 420 -2.36 -2.78 -6.50
N GLN A 421 -3.09 -1.70 -6.78
CA GLN A 421 -3.40 -0.70 -5.77
C GLN A 421 -4.25 -1.31 -4.65
N HIS A 422 -4.20 -0.68 -3.47
CA HIS A 422 -5.11 -0.98 -2.38
C HIS A 422 -6.57 -0.86 -2.83
N ILE A 423 -7.36 -1.91 -2.61
CA ILE A 423 -8.78 -2.00 -2.98
C ILE A 423 -9.65 -1.68 -1.76
N GLY A 424 -9.33 -2.25 -0.61
CA GLY A 424 -10.02 -1.99 0.64
C GLY A 424 -10.69 -3.20 1.25
N ASP A 425 -11.80 -2.99 1.98
CA ASP A 425 -12.56 -4.02 2.67
C ASP A 425 -13.67 -4.54 1.76
N LEU A 426 -13.57 -5.80 1.33
CA LEU A 426 -14.48 -6.44 0.38
C LEU A 426 -15.87 -6.74 0.94
N SER A 427 -16.09 -6.59 2.24
CA SER A 427 -17.44 -6.65 2.82
C SER A 427 -18.37 -5.52 2.33
N HIS A 428 -17.78 -4.45 1.77
CA HIS A 428 -18.51 -3.34 1.16
C HIS A 428 -18.70 -3.55 -0.35
N TYR A 429 -19.94 -3.43 -0.81
CA TYR A 429 -20.31 -3.69 -2.21
C TYR A 429 -19.45 -2.93 -3.23
N GLN A 430 -19.18 -1.65 -3.00
CA GLN A 430 -18.35 -0.83 -3.91
C GLN A 430 -16.88 -1.29 -3.93
N ALA A 431 -16.36 -1.79 -2.79
CA ALA A 431 -15.01 -2.37 -2.75
C ALA A 431 -14.97 -3.71 -3.50
N PHE A 432 -16.02 -4.52 -3.39
CA PHE A 432 -16.16 -5.74 -4.17
C PHE A 432 -16.27 -5.45 -5.68
N GLN A 433 -17.01 -4.43 -6.10
CA GLN A 433 -17.01 -3.99 -7.49
C GLN A 433 -15.60 -3.57 -7.95
N ALA A 434 -14.90 -2.75 -7.14
CA ALA A 434 -13.52 -2.35 -7.45
C ALA A 434 -12.56 -3.54 -7.55
N PHE A 435 -12.75 -4.56 -6.74
CA PHE A 435 -12.00 -5.81 -6.77
C PHE A 435 -12.22 -6.56 -8.10
N THR A 436 -13.48 -6.75 -8.50
CA THR A 436 -13.81 -7.43 -9.77
C THR A 436 -13.32 -6.65 -10.98
N GLU A 437 -13.48 -5.33 -10.99
CA GLU A 437 -12.94 -4.45 -12.04
C GLU A 437 -11.40 -4.55 -12.12
N THR A 438 -10.71 -4.58 -10.97
CA THR A 438 -9.23 -4.68 -10.94
C THR A 438 -8.75 -6.02 -11.49
N ILE A 439 -9.44 -7.13 -11.20
CA ILE A 439 -9.14 -8.45 -11.78
C ILE A 439 -9.27 -8.39 -13.31
N GLN A 440 -10.42 -7.92 -13.79
CA GLN A 440 -10.71 -7.84 -15.24
C GLN A 440 -9.70 -6.93 -15.96
N ASP A 441 -9.39 -5.78 -15.39
CA ASP A 441 -8.42 -4.84 -15.92
C ASP A 441 -7.01 -5.43 -16.04
N LEU A 442 -6.54 -6.14 -15.00
CA LEU A 442 -5.21 -6.75 -15.00
C LEU A 442 -5.13 -7.90 -16.01
N LEU A 443 -6.13 -8.77 -16.04
CA LEU A 443 -6.18 -9.88 -17.01
C LEU A 443 -6.25 -9.37 -18.45
N ALA A 444 -7.08 -8.37 -18.71
CA ALA A 444 -7.21 -7.75 -20.04
C ALA A 444 -5.93 -7.01 -20.46
N MET A 445 -5.29 -6.28 -19.54
CA MET A 445 -4.06 -5.53 -19.81
C MET A 445 -2.91 -6.43 -20.25
N TYR A 446 -2.80 -7.63 -19.66
CA TYR A 446 -1.75 -8.60 -19.95
C TYR A 446 -2.18 -9.72 -20.88
N ASP A 447 -3.39 -9.65 -21.47
CA ASP A 447 -3.95 -10.64 -22.38
C ASP A 447 -3.87 -12.08 -21.82
N ILE A 448 -4.32 -12.24 -20.56
CA ILE A 448 -4.29 -13.52 -19.85
C ILE A 448 -5.59 -14.27 -20.07
N ASP A 449 -5.47 -15.49 -20.63
CA ASP A 449 -6.57 -16.45 -20.74
C ASP A 449 -6.75 -17.21 -19.42
N ASP A 450 -7.98 -17.34 -18.95
CA ASP A 450 -8.35 -18.08 -17.73
C ASP A 450 -7.94 -19.56 -17.77
N ARG A 451 -7.79 -20.15 -18.95
CA ARG A 451 -7.38 -21.55 -19.15
C ARG A 451 -5.94 -21.83 -18.73
N ASP A 452 -5.07 -20.83 -18.84
CA ASP A 452 -3.64 -20.92 -18.50
C ASP A 452 -3.35 -20.43 -17.08
N LEU A 453 -4.35 -19.89 -16.40
CA LEU A 453 -4.21 -19.23 -15.12
C LEU A 453 -4.13 -20.24 -13.96
N LEU A 454 -3.23 -19.99 -13.01
CA LEU A 454 -3.22 -20.60 -11.67
C LEU A 454 -3.82 -19.60 -10.69
N LEU A 455 -4.89 -19.98 -10.00
CA LEU A 455 -5.60 -19.12 -9.05
C LEU A 455 -5.23 -19.47 -7.61
N ALA A 456 -4.84 -18.47 -6.82
CA ALA A 456 -4.57 -18.60 -5.39
C ALA A 456 -5.54 -17.72 -4.57
N TYR A 457 -6.10 -18.27 -3.49
CA TYR A 457 -7.05 -17.56 -2.63
C TYR A 457 -6.87 -17.96 -1.16
N ASP A 458 -7.49 -17.23 -0.23
CA ASP A 458 -7.37 -17.50 1.21
C ASP A 458 -8.15 -18.74 1.63
N CYS A 459 -7.68 -19.43 2.67
CA CYS A 459 -8.37 -20.59 3.27
C CYS A 459 -9.66 -20.24 4.01
N HIS A 460 -9.97 -18.97 4.23
CA HIS A 460 -11.15 -18.56 4.99
C HIS A 460 -12.44 -18.81 4.20
N PRO A 461 -13.37 -19.69 4.68
CA PRO A 461 -14.51 -20.14 3.88
C PRO A 461 -15.57 -19.07 3.62
N GLN A 462 -15.58 -17.99 4.41
CA GLN A 462 -16.58 -16.92 4.31
C GLN A 462 -16.02 -15.64 3.68
N TYR A 463 -14.74 -15.61 3.28
CA TYR A 463 -14.23 -14.44 2.61
C TYR A 463 -14.88 -14.25 1.23
N VAL A 464 -15.16 -13.00 0.92
CA VAL A 464 -15.72 -12.59 -0.37
C VAL A 464 -14.73 -12.92 -1.50
N SER A 465 -13.43 -12.69 -1.27
CA SER A 465 -12.35 -13.06 -2.20
C SER A 465 -12.31 -14.57 -2.46
N THR A 466 -12.45 -15.39 -1.41
CA THR A 466 -12.52 -16.86 -1.52
C THR A 466 -13.75 -17.31 -2.32
N ASN A 467 -14.93 -16.76 -2.01
CA ASN A 467 -16.15 -17.09 -2.74
C ASN A 467 -16.06 -16.68 -4.21
N HIS A 468 -15.42 -15.55 -4.50
CA HIS A 468 -15.23 -15.08 -5.88
C HIS A 468 -14.28 -15.99 -6.68
N ALA A 469 -13.32 -16.66 -6.03
CA ALA A 469 -12.45 -17.63 -6.69
C ALA A 469 -13.26 -18.75 -7.40
N PHE A 470 -14.36 -19.20 -6.79
CA PHE A 470 -15.24 -20.21 -7.40
C PHE A 470 -16.12 -19.65 -8.51
N VAL A 471 -16.44 -18.34 -8.47
CA VAL A 471 -17.21 -17.66 -9.53
C VAL A 471 -16.35 -17.48 -10.79
N LEU A 472 -15.05 -17.23 -10.64
CA LEU A 472 -14.12 -17.10 -11.78
C LEU A 472 -14.00 -18.38 -12.59
N GLY A 473 -14.26 -19.56 -12.01
CA GLY A 473 -14.31 -20.83 -12.75
C GLY A 473 -12.96 -21.28 -13.34
N VAL A 474 -11.84 -20.76 -12.82
CA VAL A 474 -10.48 -21.14 -13.25
C VAL A 474 -10.25 -22.62 -12.94
N ARG A 475 -9.71 -23.39 -13.91
CA ARG A 475 -9.54 -24.85 -13.80
C ARG A 475 -8.66 -25.27 -12.63
N GLU A 476 -7.64 -24.50 -12.33
CA GLU A 476 -6.68 -24.79 -11.28
C GLU A 476 -6.68 -23.66 -10.27
N SER A 477 -7.35 -23.90 -9.14
CA SER A 477 -7.52 -22.94 -8.05
C SER A 477 -7.21 -23.59 -6.71
N HIS A 478 -6.42 -22.92 -5.87
CA HIS A 478 -5.92 -23.48 -4.64
C HIS A 478 -5.98 -22.53 -3.45
N PRO A 479 -6.44 -23.01 -2.29
CA PRO A 479 -6.41 -22.24 -1.05
C PRO A 479 -4.99 -22.19 -0.46
N ILE A 480 -4.61 -21.01 0.01
CA ILE A 480 -3.32 -20.72 0.66
C ILE A 480 -3.58 -20.27 2.10
N GLN A 481 -2.82 -20.82 3.04
CA GLN A 481 -2.96 -20.47 4.45
C GLN A 481 -2.47 -19.04 4.73
N HIS A 482 -3.29 -18.27 5.40
CA HIS A 482 -3.16 -16.83 5.64
C HIS A 482 -1.79 -16.42 6.23
N HIS A 483 -1.38 -17.01 7.36
CA HIS A 483 -0.16 -16.62 8.07
C HIS A 483 1.12 -17.07 7.35
N ARG A 484 1.05 -18.17 6.59
CA ARG A 484 2.14 -18.55 5.69
C ARG A 484 2.28 -17.56 4.54
N ALA A 485 1.17 -17.01 4.04
CA ALA A 485 1.20 -15.96 3.02
C ALA A 485 1.86 -14.68 3.53
N HIS A 486 1.61 -14.25 4.79
CA HIS A 486 2.33 -13.15 5.40
C HIS A 486 3.85 -13.35 5.33
N LEU A 487 4.36 -14.50 5.74
CA LEU A 487 5.80 -14.79 5.72
C LEU A 487 6.36 -14.91 4.29
N ALA A 488 5.61 -15.57 3.42
CA ALA A 488 5.99 -15.73 2.03
C ALA A 488 6.16 -14.38 1.32
N SER A 489 5.37 -13.36 1.67
CA SER A 489 5.51 -12.01 1.12
C SER A 489 6.86 -11.38 1.46
N VAL A 490 7.36 -11.55 2.70
CA VAL A 490 8.68 -11.06 3.15
C VAL A 490 9.82 -11.73 2.38
N VAL A 491 9.71 -13.04 2.19
CA VAL A 491 10.75 -13.83 1.48
C VAL A 491 10.74 -13.52 -0.01
N ALA A 492 9.54 -13.38 -0.61
CA ALA A 492 9.36 -13.08 -2.03
C ALA A 492 9.99 -11.75 -2.43
N GLU A 493 9.84 -10.70 -1.60
CA GLU A 493 10.46 -9.39 -1.84
C GLU A 493 11.99 -9.45 -1.97
N ARG A 494 12.62 -10.47 -1.39
CA ARG A 494 14.08 -10.65 -1.33
C ARG A 494 14.62 -11.60 -2.37
N GLY A 495 13.76 -12.39 -3.01
CA GLY A 495 14.18 -13.45 -3.94
C GLY A 495 15.03 -14.56 -3.29
N ALA A 496 14.96 -14.74 -1.97
CA ALA A 496 15.77 -15.69 -1.20
C ALA A 496 14.95 -16.96 -0.88
N TRP A 497 14.55 -17.67 -1.90
CA TRP A 497 13.53 -18.72 -1.83
C TRP A 497 13.93 -19.98 -1.05
N ASP A 498 15.21 -20.35 -1.10
CA ASP A 498 15.83 -21.50 -0.43
C ASP A 498 16.25 -21.19 1.02
N LYS A 499 16.34 -19.88 1.36
CA LYS A 499 16.79 -19.46 2.69
C LYS A 499 15.81 -19.93 3.77
N ARG A 500 16.28 -20.79 4.67
CA ARG A 500 15.51 -21.18 5.85
C ARG A 500 15.47 -20.03 6.86
N ILE A 501 14.27 -19.78 7.40
CA ILE A 501 13.99 -18.72 8.35
C ILE A 501 13.19 -19.24 9.55
N VAL A 502 13.29 -18.52 10.66
CA VAL A 502 12.24 -18.52 11.70
C VAL A 502 11.30 -17.37 11.34
N GLY A 503 10.07 -17.70 10.97
CA GLY A 503 9.06 -16.72 10.55
C GLY A 503 8.07 -16.45 11.67
N VAL A 504 7.85 -15.19 12.03
CA VAL A 504 6.84 -14.78 13.01
C VAL A 504 5.72 -14.08 12.26
N SER A 505 4.50 -14.61 12.36
CA SER A 505 3.29 -14.00 11.82
C SER A 505 2.38 -13.61 12.97
N PHE A 506 2.49 -12.33 13.42
CA PHE A 506 1.64 -11.78 14.46
C PHE A 506 0.57 -10.86 13.86
N ASP A 507 -0.69 -11.26 14.02
CA ASP A 507 -1.80 -10.63 13.35
C ASP A 507 -3.05 -10.47 14.23
N GLY A 508 -4.03 -9.75 13.70
CA GLY A 508 -5.34 -9.57 14.33
C GLY A 508 -6.20 -10.83 14.29
N THR A 509 -6.39 -11.39 13.10
CA THR A 509 -7.19 -12.59 12.87
C THR A 509 -6.86 -13.19 11.49
N GLY A 510 -6.69 -14.51 11.43
CA GLY A 510 -6.61 -15.26 10.19
C GLY A 510 -7.11 -16.69 10.40
N TYR A 511 -7.53 -17.37 9.34
CA TYR A 511 -8.09 -18.70 9.41
C TYR A 511 -7.01 -19.77 9.53
N GLY A 512 -7.01 -20.52 10.63
CA GLY A 512 -6.04 -21.58 10.93
C GLY A 512 -6.32 -22.88 10.18
N ASP A 513 -5.30 -23.73 10.06
CA ASP A 513 -5.43 -25.07 9.47
C ASP A 513 -6.39 -25.97 10.28
N ASP A 514 -6.48 -25.74 11.58
CA ASP A 514 -7.38 -26.42 12.54
C ASP A 514 -8.79 -25.82 12.60
N GLY A 515 -9.04 -24.75 11.82
CA GLY A 515 -10.34 -24.03 11.85
C GLY A 515 -10.47 -23.04 12.99
N SER A 516 -9.45 -22.87 13.84
CA SER A 516 -9.39 -21.83 14.86
C SER A 516 -8.93 -20.48 14.29
N ILE A 517 -9.06 -19.42 15.09
CA ILE A 517 -8.60 -18.07 14.73
C ILE A 517 -7.13 -17.94 15.13
N TRP A 518 -6.24 -17.92 14.16
CA TRP A 518 -4.82 -17.71 14.37
C TRP A 518 -4.46 -16.21 14.37
N GLY A 519 -3.22 -15.89 14.80
CA GLY A 519 -2.65 -14.55 14.78
C GLY A 519 -1.49 -14.37 15.76
N GLY A 520 -0.90 -15.46 16.25
CA GLY A 520 0.28 -15.43 17.11
C GLY A 520 1.20 -16.62 16.81
N GLU A 521 1.60 -16.76 15.53
CA GLU A 521 2.22 -17.96 15.00
C GLU A 521 3.73 -17.77 14.75
N VAL A 522 4.49 -18.81 15.06
CA VAL A 522 5.91 -18.90 14.68
C VAL A 522 6.10 -20.14 13.82
N PHE A 523 6.74 -19.94 12.68
CA PHE A 523 7.01 -20.98 11.69
C PHE A 523 8.50 -21.18 11.50
N VAL A 524 8.89 -22.33 10.96
CA VAL A 524 10.23 -22.65 10.50
C VAL A 524 10.14 -23.20 9.09
N GLY A 525 10.99 -22.74 8.19
CA GLY A 525 11.01 -23.23 6.81
C GLY A 525 11.62 -22.26 5.83
N SER A 526 11.35 -22.48 4.55
CA SER A 526 11.71 -21.60 3.44
C SER A 526 10.54 -21.52 2.46
N LEU A 527 10.61 -20.61 1.50
CA LEU A 527 9.59 -20.56 0.47
C LEU A 527 9.63 -21.79 -0.44
N GLU A 528 10.82 -22.37 -0.66
CA GLU A 528 11.01 -23.58 -1.47
C GLU A 528 10.45 -24.84 -0.78
N CYS A 529 10.68 -24.99 0.53
CA CYS A 529 10.29 -26.20 1.28
C CYS A 529 8.93 -26.07 1.98
N GLY A 530 8.34 -24.86 2.02
CA GLY A 530 7.16 -24.54 2.82
C GLY A 530 7.51 -24.14 4.26
N PHE A 531 6.50 -23.72 5.02
CA PHE A 531 6.59 -23.24 6.39
C PHE A 531 5.81 -24.15 7.33
N GLU A 532 6.47 -24.73 8.33
CA GLU A 532 5.86 -25.54 9.38
C GLU A 532 5.64 -24.72 10.64
N ARG A 533 4.47 -24.86 11.26
CA ARG A 533 4.13 -24.18 12.52
C ARG A 533 4.93 -24.81 13.66
N ALA A 534 5.86 -24.07 14.24
CA ALA A 534 6.76 -24.52 15.30
C ALA A 534 6.30 -24.10 16.70
N LEU A 535 5.65 -22.93 16.81
CA LEU A 535 5.19 -22.38 18.08
C LEU A 535 3.98 -21.45 17.84
N HIS A 536 3.19 -21.21 18.87
CA HIS A 536 2.06 -20.26 18.81
C HIS A 536 1.80 -19.62 20.18
N LEU A 537 0.97 -18.56 20.21
CA LEU A 537 0.41 -18.03 21.45
C LEU A 537 -0.46 -19.13 22.12
N ARG A 538 -0.38 -19.26 23.43
CA ARG A 538 -1.32 -20.11 24.18
C ARG A 538 -2.76 -19.81 23.77
N THR A 539 -3.53 -20.85 23.48
CA THR A 539 -4.91 -20.73 23.03
C THR A 539 -5.78 -20.05 24.08
N ALA A 540 -6.53 -19.06 23.66
CA ALA A 540 -7.57 -18.38 24.46
C ALA A 540 -8.96 -18.57 23.84
N ALA A 541 -10.02 -18.26 24.59
CA ALA A 541 -11.37 -18.17 24.06
C ALA A 541 -11.61 -16.79 23.43
N LEU A 542 -12.36 -16.73 22.34
CA LEU A 542 -12.81 -15.49 21.72
C LEU A 542 -14.35 -15.51 21.58
N PRO A 543 -15.06 -14.94 22.56
CA PRO A 543 -16.52 -14.95 22.53
C PRO A 543 -17.06 -13.94 21.52
N GLY A 544 -18.06 -14.35 20.74
CA GLY A 544 -18.78 -13.50 19.78
C GLY A 544 -18.10 -13.30 18.43
N GLY A 545 -16.95 -13.92 18.16
CA GLY A 545 -16.25 -13.80 16.86
C GLY A 545 -15.87 -12.35 16.52
N ASP A 546 -16.33 -11.82 15.39
CA ASP A 546 -16.03 -10.47 14.90
C ASP A 546 -16.37 -9.36 15.90
N ALA A 547 -17.37 -9.55 16.75
CA ALA A 547 -17.70 -8.58 17.80
C ALA A 547 -16.54 -8.38 18.78
N ALA A 548 -15.69 -9.38 19.01
CA ALA A 548 -14.53 -9.23 19.88
C ALA A 548 -13.43 -8.31 19.28
N ALA A 549 -13.41 -8.14 17.96
CA ALA A 549 -12.53 -7.17 17.31
C ALA A 549 -13.02 -5.72 17.45
N LEU A 550 -14.37 -5.55 17.57
CA LEU A 550 -14.99 -4.23 17.75
C LEU A 550 -15.00 -3.79 19.22
N TYR A 551 -15.11 -4.74 20.14
CA TYR A 551 -15.24 -4.46 21.57
C TYR A 551 -14.09 -5.10 22.37
N PRO A 552 -13.03 -4.34 22.70
CA PRO A 552 -11.85 -4.85 23.42
C PRO A 552 -12.16 -5.53 24.76
N VAL A 553 -13.20 -5.06 25.47
CA VAL A 553 -13.69 -5.70 26.71
C VAL A 553 -14.16 -7.14 26.47
N GLN A 554 -14.75 -7.41 25.30
CA GLN A 554 -15.20 -8.75 24.92
C GLN A 554 -14.01 -9.67 24.59
N ALA A 555 -12.97 -9.16 23.88
CA ALA A 555 -11.73 -9.88 23.69
C ALA A 555 -11.05 -10.18 25.04
N ALA A 556 -10.94 -9.17 25.92
CA ALA A 556 -10.35 -9.30 27.25
C ALA A 556 -11.00 -10.42 28.07
N SER A 557 -12.32 -10.59 27.98
CA SER A 557 -13.05 -11.63 28.75
C SER A 557 -12.52 -13.02 28.46
N GLY A 558 -12.13 -13.33 27.21
CA GLY A 558 -11.62 -14.64 26.81
C GLY A 558 -10.23 -14.93 27.36
N PHE A 559 -9.33 -13.97 27.30
CA PHE A 559 -7.98 -14.11 27.85
C PHE A 559 -8.01 -14.17 29.38
N LEU A 560 -8.80 -13.30 30.01
CA LEU A 560 -8.95 -13.25 31.47
C LEU A 560 -9.63 -14.48 32.07
N ALA A 561 -10.45 -15.20 31.31
CA ALA A 561 -11.08 -16.43 31.77
C ALA A 561 -10.08 -17.54 32.19
N GLN A 562 -8.82 -17.44 31.80
CA GLN A 562 -7.75 -18.36 32.16
C GLN A 562 -6.91 -17.89 33.38
N ILE A 563 -7.22 -16.74 33.97
CA ILE A 563 -6.53 -16.21 35.14
C ILE A 563 -7.32 -16.56 36.41
N VAL A 564 -6.67 -17.23 37.36
CA VAL A 564 -7.32 -17.82 38.51
C VAL A 564 -7.84 -16.78 39.51
N SER A 565 -7.10 -15.68 39.72
CA SER A 565 -7.42 -14.70 40.77
C SER A 565 -7.59 -13.31 40.15
N LEU A 566 -8.82 -13.03 39.69
CA LEU A 566 -9.18 -11.71 39.18
C LEU A 566 -10.02 -10.95 40.20
N PRO A 567 -9.85 -9.61 40.31
CA PRO A 567 -10.77 -8.75 41.03
C PRO A 567 -12.13 -8.66 40.31
N ASP A 568 -13.08 -7.96 40.91
CA ASP A 568 -14.31 -7.59 40.22
C ASP A 568 -14.00 -6.57 39.09
N MET A 569 -13.97 -7.06 37.84
CA MET A 569 -13.62 -6.27 36.65
C MET A 569 -14.64 -5.17 36.33
N THR A 570 -15.83 -5.20 36.95
CA THR A 570 -16.85 -4.15 36.76
C THR A 570 -16.62 -2.92 37.66
N ARG A 571 -15.70 -3.03 38.61
CA ARG A 571 -15.36 -1.95 39.55
C ARG A 571 -14.06 -1.25 39.14
N PRO A 572 -13.85 0.00 39.59
CA PRO A 572 -12.56 0.66 39.44
C PRO A 572 -11.41 -0.21 39.96
N PRO A 573 -10.25 -0.22 39.27
CA PRO A 573 -9.87 0.68 38.20
C PRO A 573 -10.24 0.22 36.79
N PHE A 574 -10.91 -0.92 36.56
CA PHE A 574 -11.23 -1.48 35.27
C PHE A 574 -12.56 -0.96 34.70
N SER A 575 -13.64 -1.01 35.48
CA SER A 575 -14.97 -0.48 35.15
C SER A 575 -15.55 -1.04 33.84
N PHE A 576 -15.38 -2.37 33.61
CA PHE A 576 -15.95 -3.04 32.44
C PHE A 576 -17.47 -3.01 32.48
N ASP A 577 -18.11 -2.81 31.34
CA ASP A 577 -19.55 -2.77 31.18
C ASP A 577 -20.21 -4.18 31.25
N SER A 578 -21.54 -4.26 31.08
CA SER A 578 -22.29 -5.52 31.08
C SER A 578 -21.83 -6.52 30.03
N ARG A 579 -21.21 -6.05 28.95
CA ARG A 579 -20.66 -6.85 27.85
C ARG A 579 -19.63 -7.87 28.35
N TYR A 580 -18.83 -7.51 29.35
CA TYR A 580 -17.90 -8.45 29.99
C TYR A 580 -18.60 -9.65 30.58
N HIS A 581 -19.68 -9.44 31.35
CA HIS A 581 -20.44 -10.53 31.93
C HIS A 581 -21.17 -11.38 30.88
N ASP A 582 -21.68 -10.75 29.84
CA ASP A 582 -22.36 -11.48 28.75
C ASP A 582 -21.36 -12.33 27.96
N ALA A 583 -20.16 -11.82 27.71
CA ALA A 583 -19.06 -12.58 27.08
C ALA A 583 -18.64 -13.79 27.97
N ILE A 584 -18.51 -13.63 29.29
CA ILE A 584 -18.23 -14.74 30.21
C ILE A 584 -19.34 -15.79 30.16
N LYS A 585 -20.63 -15.40 30.04
CA LYS A 585 -21.73 -16.34 29.86
C LYS A 585 -21.64 -17.16 28.57
N LEU A 586 -21.23 -16.50 27.46
CA LEU A 586 -20.99 -17.18 26.17
C LEU A 586 -19.88 -18.24 26.32
N ILE A 587 -18.74 -17.87 26.94
CA ILE A 587 -17.63 -18.79 27.20
C ILE A 587 -18.09 -19.99 28.03
N ARG A 588 -18.79 -19.76 29.15
CA ARG A 588 -19.27 -20.84 30.04
C ARG A 588 -20.26 -21.81 29.39
N ARG A 589 -21.00 -21.33 28.38
CA ARG A 589 -21.99 -22.12 27.64
C ARG A 589 -21.46 -22.68 26.34
N ASP A 590 -20.25 -22.35 25.98
CA ASP A 590 -19.62 -22.67 24.69
C ASP A 590 -20.48 -22.27 23.49
N VAL A 591 -21.09 -21.07 23.56
CA VAL A 591 -21.97 -20.54 22.53
C VAL A 591 -21.28 -19.39 21.82
N ARG A 592 -21.12 -19.47 20.48
CA ARG A 592 -20.42 -18.47 19.67
C ARG A 592 -19.04 -18.11 20.26
N THR A 593 -18.35 -19.11 20.78
CA THR A 593 -17.00 -18.98 21.34
C THR A 593 -16.04 -19.72 20.43
N PHE A 594 -14.99 -19.02 20.00
CA PHE A 594 -13.98 -19.54 19.09
C PHE A 594 -12.65 -19.69 19.82
N SER A 595 -11.84 -20.66 19.44
CA SER A 595 -10.46 -20.75 19.90
C SER A 595 -9.59 -19.76 19.14
N THR A 596 -8.68 -19.07 19.84
CA THR A 596 -7.77 -18.11 19.21
C THR A 596 -6.36 -18.14 19.77
N THR A 597 -5.39 -17.91 18.91
CA THR A 597 -3.99 -17.64 19.23
C THR A 597 -3.57 -16.20 18.84
N SER A 598 -4.54 -15.31 18.62
CA SER A 598 -4.28 -13.95 18.12
C SER A 598 -3.56 -13.05 19.13
N VAL A 599 -2.38 -12.57 18.74
CA VAL A 599 -1.64 -11.54 19.49
C VAL A 599 -2.34 -10.18 19.36
N GLY A 600 -2.95 -9.86 18.21
CA GLY A 600 -3.73 -8.64 18.06
C GLY A 600 -4.87 -8.55 19.07
N ARG A 601 -5.59 -9.64 19.32
CA ARG A 601 -6.64 -9.71 20.37
C ARG A 601 -6.06 -9.63 21.79
N LEU A 602 -4.82 -10.10 22.01
CA LEU A 602 -4.11 -9.92 23.27
C LEU A 602 -3.78 -8.43 23.52
N PHE A 603 -3.39 -7.68 22.49
CA PHE A 603 -3.20 -6.22 22.58
C PHE A 603 -4.51 -5.51 22.89
N ASP A 604 -5.62 -5.91 22.29
CA ASP A 604 -6.95 -5.36 22.62
C ASP A 604 -7.35 -5.63 24.08
N ALA A 605 -7.06 -6.83 24.59
CA ALA A 605 -7.30 -7.17 26.00
C ALA A 605 -6.46 -6.28 26.95
N ALA A 606 -5.20 -6.05 26.62
CA ALA A 606 -4.34 -5.14 27.40
C ALA A 606 -4.84 -3.68 27.33
N ALA A 607 -5.27 -3.22 26.15
CA ALA A 607 -5.86 -1.89 26.00
C ALA A 607 -7.13 -1.72 26.84
N ALA A 608 -8.01 -2.73 26.87
CA ALA A 608 -9.21 -2.71 27.72
C ALA A 608 -8.87 -2.63 29.21
N LEU A 609 -7.89 -3.40 29.70
CA LEU A 609 -7.41 -3.36 31.07
C LEU A 609 -6.84 -1.97 31.47
N LEU A 610 -6.30 -1.24 30.51
CA LEU A 610 -5.75 0.10 30.72
C LEU A 610 -6.75 1.24 30.47
N GLY A 611 -7.99 0.91 30.05
CA GLY A 611 -9.09 1.87 30.00
C GLY A 611 -9.68 2.15 28.62
N PHE A 612 -9.27 1.43 27.56
CA PHE A 612 -9.94 1.48 26.28
C PHE A 612 -11.16 0.54 26.29
N VAL A 613 -12.24 0.99 26.93
CA VAL A 613 -13.45 0.16 27.15
C VAL A 613 -14.57 0.45 26.14
N ARG A 614 -14.35 1.40 25.21
CA ARG A 614 -15.33 1.77 24.18
C ARG A 614 -15.24 0.89 22.93
N GLU A 615 -16.22 1.03 22.05
CA GLU A 615 -16.21 0.44 20.71
C GLU A 615 -15.07 0.99 19.86
N SER A 616 -14.38 0.11 19.14
CA SER A 616 -13.40 0.49 18.12
C SER A 616 -14.10 1.06 16.90
N THR A 617 -13.69 2.23 16.43
CA THR A 617 -14.27 2.91 15.26
C THR A 617 -13.48 2.69 13.97
N PHE A 618 -12.30 2.07 14.08
CA PHE A 618 -11.47 1.60 12.97
C PHE A 618 -10.55 0.47 13.43
N GLU A 619 -10.10 -0.33 12.49
CA GLU A 619 -9.27 -1.50 12.73
C GLU A 619 -7.94 -1.16 13.42
N GLY A 620 -7.57 -1.94 14.43
CA GLY A 620 -6.33 -1.78 15.21
C GLY A 620 -6.32 -0.57 16.16
N GLN A 621 -7.42 0.17 16.30
CA GLN A 621 -7.49 1.36 17.15
C GLN A 621 -7.04 1.11 18.60
N PRO A 622 -7.46 0.05 19.31
CA PRO A 622 -7.01 -0.19 20.68
C PRO A 622 -5.50 -0.45 20.77
N ALA A 623 -4.94 -1.18 19.81
CA ALA A 623 -3.50 -1.46 19.76
C ALA A 623 -2.68 -0.19 19.47
N ILE A 624 -3.15 0.68 18.57
CA ILE A 624 -2.54 1.98 18.28
C ILE A 624 -2.59 2.87 19.54
N TRP A 625 -3.75 2.95 20.20
CA TRP A 625 -3.90 3.70 21.45
C TRP A 625 -2.96 3.17 22.54
N LEU A 626 -2.81 1.84 22.66
CA LEU A 626 -1.91 1.22 23.64
C LEU A 626 -0.43 1.54 23.33
N GLU A 627 -0.04 1.57 22.04
CA GLU A 627 1.29 1.97 21.62
C GLU A 627 1.57 3.44 21.96
N GLN A 628 0.62 4.34 21.67
CA GLN A 628 0.77 5.76 22.00
C GLN A 628 0.90 5.97 23.52
N LEU A 629 0.05 5.32 24.30
CA LEU A 629 0.13 5.35 25.75
C LEU A 629 1.49 4.85 26.28
N ALA A 630 2.04 3.80 25.67
CA ALA A 630 3.34 3.24 26.04
C ALA A 630 4.51 4.19 25.73
N ARG A 631 4.41 5.02 24.70
CA ARG A 631 5.42 6.02 24.32
C ARG A 631 5.57 7.16 25.34
N GLU A 632 4.55 7.41 26.16
CA GLU A 632 4.58 8.41 27.21
C GLU A 632 5.41 7.96 28.45
N ALA A 633 5.77 6.69 28.56
CA ALA A 633 6.46 6.15 29.71
C ALA A 633 7.93 6.59 29.75
N LEU A 634 8.38 7.06 30.91
CA LEU A 634 9.78 7.45 31.14
C LEU A 634 10.62 6.28 31.70
N ASP A 635 9.97 5.34 32.39
CA ASP A 635 10.56 4.13 32.96
C ASP A 635 9.61 2.94 32.84
N TRP A 636 10.14 1.73 32.80
CA TRP A 636 9.36 0.50 32.68
C TRP A 636 10.16 -0.73 33.12
N ASP A 637 9.42 -1.79 33.45
CA ASP A 637 9.93 -3.12 33.66
C ASP A 637 9.69 -4.01 32.44
N THR A 638 10.11 -5.27 32.50
CA THR A 638 9.76 -6.30 31.51
C THR A 638 8.81 -7.29 32.17
N TYR A 639 7.55 -7.33 31.75
CA TYR A 639 6.61 -8.32 32.27
C TYR A 639 6.91 -9.72 31.72
N PRO A 640 6.64 -10.80 32.49
CA PRO A 640 6.96 -12.15 32.08
C PRO A 640 6.00 -12.62 30.96
N PHE A 641 6.57 -13.17 29.91
CA PHE A 641 5.86 -13.79 28.78
C PHE A 641 6.60 -15.07 28.39
N PRO A 642 6.51 -16.14 29.22
CA PRO A 642 7.32 -17.34 29.06
C PRO A 642 6.85 -18.25 27.92
N MET A 643 7.79 -18.96 27.31
CA MET A 643 7.52 -20.08 26.43
C MET A 643 7.29 -21.34 27.29
N THR A 644 6.20 -22.07 26.99
CA THR A 644 5.79 -23.32 27.64
C THR A 644 5.53 -24.41 26.61
N THR A 645 5.19 -25.61 27.04
CA THR A 645 4.77 -26.70 26.12
C THR A 645 3.46 -26.41 25.40
N GLU A 646 2.66 -25.45 25.90
CA GLU A 646 1.39 -25.03 25.30
C GLU A 646 1.50 -23.74 24.49
N GLY A 647 2.71 -23.23 24.27
CA GLY A 647 2.98 -22.01 23.51
C GLY A 647 3.53 -20.87 24.38
N LEU A 648 3.50 -19.65 23.82
CA LEU A 648 3.81 -18.41 24.54
C LEU A 648 2.66 -18.11 25.52
N ASP A 649 2.94 -18.12 26.82
CA ASP A 649 1.93 -18.03 27.87
C ASP A 649 1.66 -16.58 28.29
N PHE A 650 0.49 -16.06 27.88
CA PHE A 650 0.06 -14.70 28.17
C PHE A 650 -0.43 -14.47 29.61
N ARG A 651 -0.68 -15.54 30.38
CA ARG A 651 -1.28 -15.42 31.72
C ARG A 651 -0.40 -14.60 32.68
N PRO A 652 0.90 -14.90 32.87
CA PRO A 652 1.75 -14.09 33.74
C PRO A 652 1.89 -12.63 33.28
N LEU A 653 1.83 -12.40 31.96
CA LEU A 653 1.87 -11.07 31.36
C LEU A 653 0.63 -10.25 31.77
N LEU A 654 -0.57 -10.80 31.61
CA LEU A 654 -1.82 -10.12 31.96
C LEU A 654 -2.03 -10.03 33.50
N GLU A 655 -1.58 -11.03 34.26
CA GLU A 655 -1.56 -10.96 35.73
C GLU A 655 -0.72 -9.78 36.24
N ALA A 656 0.43 -9.52 35.62
CA ALA A 656 1.25 -8.36 35.92
C ALA A 656 0.53 -7.05 35.60
N VAL A 657 -0.15 -6.96 34.44
CA VAL A 657 -0.97 -5.79 34.06
C VAL A 657 -2.05 -5.54 35.10
N VAL A 658 -2.80 -6.59 35.49
CA VAL A 658 -3.90 -6.47 36.48
C VAL A 658 -3.37 -6.05 37.84
N ARG A 659 -2.31 -6.69 38.32
CA ARG A 659 -1.68 -6.39 39.63
C ARG A 659 -1.22 -4.93 39.72
N ASP A 660 -0.46 -4.48 38.72
CA ASP A 660 0.11 -3.13 38.69
C ASP A 660 -0.99 -2.06 38.50
N ARG A 661 -2.06 -2.39 37.76
CA ARG A 661 -3.22 -1.53 37.60
C ARG A 661 -3.98 -1.33 38.93
N ILE A 662 -4.13 -2.38 39.74
CA ILE A 662 -4.71 -2.33 41.08
C ILE A 662 -3.77 -1.54 42.02
N GLY A 663 -2.45 -1.74 41.89
CA GLY A 663 -1.42 -1.05 42.66
C GLY A 663 -1.32 0.45 42.36
N GLY A 664 -2.05 0.97 41.38
CA GLY A 664 -2.08 2.39 41.02
C GLY A 664 -0.86 2.85 40.21
N ARG A 665 -0.10 1.92 39.61
CA ARG A 665 1.00 2.28 38.71
C ARG A 665 0.44 3.05 37.49
N ALA A 666 1.22 3.97 36.95
CA ALA A 666 0.81 4.76 35.79
C ALA A 666 0.50 3.88 34.57
N ARG A 667 -0.60 4.17 33.87
CA ARG A 667 -1.06 3.38 32.71
C ARG A 667 -0.01 3.31 31.61
N SER A 668 0.71 4.39 31.39
CA SER A 668 1.80 4.45 30.40
C SER A 668 2.94 3.49 30.72
N GLN A 669 3.36 3.42 32.00
CA GLN A 669 4.38 2.47 32.45
C GLN A 669 3.94 1.02 32.31
N ILE A 670 2.66 0.72 32.61
CA ILE A 670 2.08 -0.63 32.44
C ILE A 670 2.03 -0.99 30.96
N ALA A 671 1.55 -0.09 30.11
CA ALA A 671 1.49 -0.29 28.66
C ALA A 671 2.88 -0.57 28.07
N ARG A 672 3.88 0.19 28.52
CA ARG A 672 5.27 0.02 28.07
C ARG A 672 5.88 -1.29 28.55
N SER A 673 5.65 -1.64 29.83
CA SER A 673 6.10 -2.92 30.41
C SER A 673 5.46 -4.13 29.72
N PHE A 674 4.18 -4.03 29.36
CA PHE A 674 3.46 -5.05 28.58
C PHE A 674 4.11 -5.25 27.21
N GLN A 675 4.33 -4.19 26.44
CA GLN A 675 4.92 -4.31 25.09
C GLN A 675 6.36 -4.85 25.15
N ARG A 676 7.16 -4.39 26.13
CA ARG A 676 8.50 -4.92 26.35
C ARG A 676 8.48 -6.40 26.74
N GLY A 677 7.49 -6.82 27.52
CA GLY A 677 7.25 -8.22 27.87
C GLY A 677 6.97 -9.08 26.64
N VAL A 678 6.08 -8.62 25.76
CA VAL A 678 5.78 -9.31 24.50
C VAL A 678 7.02 -9.44 23.63
N ALA A 679 7.80 -8.36 23.45
CA ALA A 679 9.06 -8.39 22.69
C ALA A 679 10.08 -9.37 23.29
N ALA A 680 10.28 -9.33 24.61
CA ALA A 680 11.26 -10.17 25.29
C ALA A 680 10.90 -11.67 25.23
N GLY A 681 9.64 -12.03 25.45
CA GLY A 681 9.17 -13.41 25.35
C GLY A 681 9.26 -13.96 23.93
N LEU A 682 8.86 -13.15 22.93
CA LEU A 682 9.01 -13.52 21.52
C LEU A 682 10.49 -13.73 21.17
N VAL A 683 11.36 -12.79 21.51
CA VAL A 683 12.79 -12.88 21.19
C VAL A 683 13.43 -14.11 21.85
N HIS A 684 13.09 -14.40 23.11
CA HIS A 684 13.58 -15.62 23.78
C HIS A 684 13.19 -16.90 23.00
N ALA A 685 11.93 -17.02 22.58
CA ALA A 685 11.45 -18.15 21.82
C ALA A 685 12.10 -18.27 20.43
N VAL A 686 12.24 -17.15 19.74
CA VAL A 686 12.85 -17.07 18.41
C VAL A 686 14.34 -17.43 18.46
N VAL A 687 15.10 -16.92 19.43
CA VAL A 687 16.53 -17.24 19.60
C VAL A 687 16.72 -18.73 19.87
N GLU A 688 15.87 -19.34 20.71
CA GLU A 688 15.93 -20.77 20.97
C GLU A 688 15.63 -21.61 19.72
N LEU A 689 14.61 -21.23 18.93
CA LEU A 689 14.30 -21.88 17.67
C LEU A 689 15.45 -21.73 16.66
N CYS A 690 16.04 -20.54 16.53
CA CYS A 690 17.20 -20.30 15.67
C CYS A 690 18.37 -21.20 16.06
N ARG A 691 18.64 -21.31 17.36
CA ARG A 691 19.70 -22.16 17.89
C ARG A 691 19.47 -23.66 17.59
N VAL A 692 18.27 -24.18 17.86
CA VAL A 692 17.90 -25.59 17.67
C VAL A 692 17.87 -25.94 16.18
N GLN A 693 17.40 -25.08 15.33
CA GLN A 693 17.24 -25.29 13.89
C GLN A 693 18.46 -24.88 13.07
N ALA A 694 19.51 -24.32 13.69
CA ALA A 694 20.68 -23.75 13.03
C ALA A 694 20.32 -22.71 11.97
N ILE A 695 19.39 -21.77 12.31
CA ILE A 695 18.91 -20.69 11.47
C ILE A 695 19.43 -19.36 12.01
N ASP A 696 19.87 -18.46 11.12
CA ASP A 696 20.45 -17.14 11.43
C ASP A 696 19.56 -15.98 11.02
N THR A 697 18.37 -16.26 10.52
CA THR A 697 17.47 -15.24 9.92
C THR A 697 16.05 -15.38 10.46
N VAL A 698 15.48 -14.25 10.86
CA VAL A 698 14.11 -14.12 11.35
C VAL A 698 13.32 -13.22 10.41
N ALA A 699 12.13 -13.65 10.00
CA ALA A 699 11.19 -12.83 9.26
C ALA A 699 9.99 -12.45 10.14
N LEU A 700 9.62 -11.17 10.16
CA LEU A 700 8.51 -10.62 10.92
C LEU A 700 7.46 -10.08 9.94
N SER A 701 6.21 -10.56 10.02
CA SER A 701 5.06 -10.10 9.23
C SER A 701 3.75 -10.26 9.99
N GLY A 702 2.67 -9.70 9.44
CA GLY A 702 1.36 -9.61 10.10
C GLY A 702 1.08 -8.21 10.63
N GLY A 703 -0.20 -7.89 10.82
CA GLY A 703 -0.66 -6.55 11.18
C GLY A 703 -0.10 -5.99 12.49
N VAL A 704 0.30 -6.84 13.45
CA VAL A 704 0.89 -6.42 14.72
C VAL A 704 2.26 -5.77 14.53
N PHE A 705 3.02 -6.14 13.50
CA PHE A 705 4.32 -5.52 13.20
C PHE A 705 4.24 -4.15 12.52
N GLN A 706 3.06 -3.54 12.46
CA GLN A 706 2.90 -2.10 12.24
C GLN A 706 3.20 -1.29 13.51
N ASN A 707 3.29 -1.93 14.69
CA ASN A 707 3.66 -1.33 15.96
C ASN A 707 5.18 -1.08 15.98
N GLU A 708 5.57 0.18 15.84
CA GLU A 708 6.98 0.59 15.74
C GLU A 708 7.73 0.40 17.05
N LEU A 709 7.07 0.66 18.20
CA LEU A 709 7.68 0.49 19.50
C LEU A 709 8.04 -0.97 19.78
N LEU A 710 7.19 -1.90 19.34
CA LEU A 710 7.45 -3.34 19.41
C LEU A 710 8.66 -3.73 18.55
N LEU A 711 8.77 -3.18 17.33
CA LEU A 711 9.90 -3.42 16.42
C LEU A 711 11.22 -2.88 16.99
N VAL A 712 11.21 -1.69 17.60
CA VAL A 712 12.39 -1.11 18.30
C VAL A 712 12.86 -2.05 19.40
N ASP A 713 11.94 -2.57 20.21
CA ASP A 713 12.27 -3.51 21.28
C ASP A 713 12.85 -4.83 20.76
N ILE A 714 12.23 -5.41 19.75
CA ILE A 714 12.70 -6.66 19.12
C ILE A 714 14.11 -6.46 18.54
N ARG A 715 14.34 -5.34 17.82
CA ARG A 715 15.67 -5.02 17.30
C ARG A 715 16.71 -4.95 18.40
N SER A 716 16.43 -4.18 19.46
CA SER A 716 17.36 -4.00 20.58
C SER A 716 17.73 -5.31 21.29
N LEU A 717 16.81 -6.29 21.31
CA LEU A 717 17.00 -7.58 21.96
C LEU A 717 17.68 -8.61 21.04
N LEU A 718 17.44 -8.55 19.71
CA LEU A 718 18.03 -9.47 18.73
C LEU A 718 19.42 -9.04 18.24
N GLU A 719 19.71 -7.74 18.22
CA GLU A 719 21.00 -7.22 17.74
C GLU A 719 22.23 -7.89 18.39
N PRO A 720 22.28 -8.15 19.73
CA PRO A 720 23.38 -8.86 20.37
C PRO A 720 23.51 -10.32 19.93
N GLN A 721 22.46 -10.92 19.41
CA GLN A 721 22.40 -12.35 19.00
C GLN A 721 22.94 -12.59 17.59
N ARG A 722 23.27 -11.54 16.84
CA ARG A 722 23.75 -11.60 15.45
C ARG A 722 22.78 -12.34 14.49
N ILE A 723 21.48 -12.23 14.75
CA ILE A 723 20.41 -12.79 13.92
C ILE A 723 19.96 -11.71 12.94
N SER A 724 19.90 -12.04 11.66
CA SER A 724 19.35 -11.15 10.62
C SER A 724 17.83 -11.01 10.76
N ILE A 725 17.30 -9.79 10.66
CA ILE A 725 15.86 -9.53 10.76
C ILE A 725 15.35 -9.07 9.40
N TRP A 726 14.30 -9.71 8.90
CA TRP A 726 13.59 -9.37 7.68
C TRP A 726 12.18 -8.89 8.00
N THR A 727 11.77 -7.80 7.38
CA THR A 727 10.41 -7.23 7.47
C THR A 727 9.91 -6.91 6.06
N ASN A 728 8.64 -6.61 5.89
CA ASN A 728 8.10 -6.14 4.61
C ASN A 728 8.56 -4.70 4.31
N HIS A 729 8.87 -4.43 3.04
CA HIS A 729 9.23 -3.10 2.52
C HIS A 729 8.47 -2.73 1.25
N ALA A 730 8.36 -3.64 0.27
CA ALA A 730 7.69 -3.39 -1.01
C ALA A 730 6.17 -3.57 -0.93
N VAL A 731 5.69 -4.46 -0.05
CA VAL A 731 4.27 -4.61 0.28
C VAL A 731 4.02 -4.40 1.77
N PRO A 732 2.79 -4.08 2.20
CA PRO A 732 2.46 -3.93 3.61
C PRO A 732 2.69 -5.22 4.43
N PRO A 733 3.08 -5.12 5.72
CA PRO A 733 3.11 -6.28 6.61
C PRO A 733 1.71 -6.80 6.99
N ASN A 734 0.67 -5.99 6.79
CA ASN A 734 -0.74 -6.36 7.01
C ASN A 734 -1.32 -7.11 5.79
N ASP A 735 -2.64 -7.35 5.77
CA ASP A 735 -3.34 -8.08 4.71
C ASP A 735 -3.11 -7.55 3.29
N GLY A 736 -2.70 -6.29 3.15
CA GLY A 736 -2.28 -5.74 1.86
C GLY A 736 -1.05 -6.40 1.23
N GLY A 737 -0.32 -7.24 1.96
CA GLY A 737 0.81 -8.05 1.46
C GLY A 737 0.46 -9.51 1.16
N ILE A 738 -0.72 -9.99 1.57
CA ILE A 738 -1.11 -11.40 1.48
C ILE A 738 -1.15 -11.91 0.04
N SER A 739 -1.67 -11.14 -0.88
CA SER A 739 -1.76 -11.55 -2.28
C SER A 739 -0.39 -11.89 -2.90
N LEU A 740 0.68 -11.15 -2.54
CA LEU A 740 2.04 -11.48 -2.95
C LEU A 740 2.48 -12.83 -2.36
N GLY A 741 2.25 -13.03 -1.07
CA GLY A 741 2.58 -14.28 -0.40
C GLY A 741 1.81 -15.48 -0.94
N GLN A 742 0.54 -15.32 -1.26
CA GLN A 742 -0.28 -16.34 -1.93
C GLN A 742 0.31 -16.71 -3.30
N ALA A 743 0.64 -15.70 -4.11
CA ALA A 743 1.26 -15.92 -5.42
C ALA A 743 2.61 -16.64 -5.29
N ALA A 744 3.42 -16.26 -4.29
CA ALA A 744 4.70 -16.89 -4.03
C ALA A 744 4.55 -18.35 -3.63
N LEU A 745 3.70 -18.67 -2.65
CA LEU A 745 3.46 -20.07 -2.23
C LEU A 745 2.88 -20.92 -3.37
N ALA A 746 1.95 -20.37 -4.15
CA ALA A 746 1.40 -21.04 -5.32
C ALA A 746 2.46 -21.35 -6.38
N SER A 747 3.46 -20.46 -6.55
CA SER A 747 4.56 -20.65 -7.50
C SER A 747 5.48 -21.84 -7.14
N PHE A 748 5.50 -22.24 -5.88
CA PHE A 748 6.24 -23.40 -5.36
C PHE A 748 5.34 -24.61 -5.07
N GLY A 749 4.05 -24.54 -5.38
CA GLY A 749 3.11 -25.66 -5.19
C GLY A 749 2.68 -25.92 -3.75
N HIS A 750 2.83 -24.93 -2.85
CA HIS A 750 2.43 -25.06 -1.45
C HIS A 750 0.97 -24.74 -1.25
N PHE A 751 0.11 -25.71 -1.52
CA PHE A 751 -1.35 -25.60 -1.42
C PHE A 751 -1.88 -26.28 -0.16
N ASN A 752 -3.03 -25.81 0.34
CA ASN A 752 -3.74 -26.45 1.42
C ASN A 752 -4.82 -27.42 0.89
N HIS A 753 -4.41 -28.57 0.39
CA HIS A 753 -5.32 -29.56 -0.24
C HIS A 753 -6.42 -30.06 0.70
N ALA A 754 -6.19 -30.15 2.00
CA ALA A 754 -7.20 -30.58 2.98
C ALA A 754 -8.37 -29.58 3.08
N LYS A 755 -8.09 -28.28 2.89
CA LYS A 755 -9.12 -27.23 2.88
C LYS A 755 -9.83 -27.11 1.55
N ALA A 756 -9.19 -27.40 0.42
CA ALA A 756 -9.79 -27.34 -0.92
C ALA A 756 -11.07 -28.20 -0.99
N SER A 757 -11.00 -29.48 -0.58
CA SER A 757 -12.14 -30.40 -0.60
C SER A 757 -13.27 -29.99 0.35
N ALA A 758 -12.93 -29.41 1.52
CA ALA A 758 -13.90 -28.93 2.48
C ALA A 758 -14.63 -27.66 2.00
N LEU A 759 -13.93 -26.75 1.36
CA LEU A 759 -14.48 -25.50 0.79
C LEU A 759 -15.43 -25.78 -0.37
N GLU A 760 -15.04 -26.66 -1.30
CA GLU A 760 -15.92 -27.08 -2.41
C GLU A 760 -17.22 -27.72 -1.92
N GLY A 761 -17.15 -28.53 -0.86
CA GLY A 761 -18.32 -29.14 -0.23
C GLY A 761 -19.26 -28.14 0.44
N ALA A 762 -18.72 -27.15 1.12
CA ALA A 762 -19.49 -26.12 1.85
C ALA A 762 -20.18 -25.12 0.90
N ILE A 763 -19.63 -24.86 -0.28
CA ILE A 763 -20.21 -23.91 -1.25
C ILE A 763 -21.30 -24.60 -2.10
N ARG A 764 -21.20 -25.92 -2.30
CA ARG A 764 -22.24 -26.71 -3.03
C ARG A 764 -23.46 -27.07 -2.17
N ALA A 765 -23.37 -26.96 -0.84
CA ALA A 765 -24.43 -27.17 0.13
C ALA A 765 -25.18 -25.88 0.45
#